data_5ef267e17f12842b9c50122f84a0b6a3
#
_entry.id   5ef267e17f12842b9c50122f84a0b6a3
#
_cell.length_a   1.000
_cell.length_b   1.000
_cell.length_c   1.000
_cell.angle_alpha   90.00
_cell.angle_beta   90.00
_cell.angle_gamma   90.00
#
_symmetry.space_group_name_H-M   'P 1'
#
loop_
_entity.id
_entity.type
_entity.pdbx_description
1 polymer ?
#
loop_
_entity_poly.entity_id
_entity_poly.type
_entity_poly.pdbx_seq_one_letter_code
_entity_poly.pdbx_strand_id
1 'polypeptide(L)'
;MLDLITKTIDLRKGNPEQKRREILDYFEKTWAIDEKLYTQLKSDDVFYHRGDPLRHVLLFYFGHTAVFFINKLMLAKIIDIRINPEFESIFAIGVDEMSWDDLNEKHYNWPSVDAVRDYRQKAKQIVTDVILNAPVNLPITWNDPLWIILMGIEHERIHLETSSVLIRQLPLDEVLPGLFGKICDERGIAPTNDFLPVPGAELNLGKSFDHPLYGWDNEYGHYSEKVEDFKATKFLISNGEFLHFVNDGGYKTHEFWTKEGWDWRNFKQAEMPFFWRKNSKDYSLRLVAEEIPMPWNWPVEVNYLEAKAFCNWKTIKEGKTFRLPTEAEWIRLTEIFRIPDELEWESAPGNINLEHFASPCPVDKFQNGDFFDLIGNVWQWTETPITGYAGFKVHPLYDDFSTPTFDGKHNLIKGGSWISTGNEATRQARYAFRRHFYQHAGFRVVESETDLKIHNDEYETDHEVANSCETNWGDAFTTTTNFSKQLADYILETVKNKPIQRVLDLNADTGRLAFELAPHFEIITALDASARFIRMPIQLQEKGFIRYIVKDEGELVFYREVVLSDFGFETNKENILFMQDNANNLKPIYTGYDLIVVPNLLEELVCPIILLKHIHDRLNENGMLIIASTYQWDNHHTKREHWPGGFKQDGEPITSLEGIQNILSEHFSLEKSPIDLPLTYRKSSRINELLLSEVSVWKKK
;
A
#
# COMPACT_ATOMS: atom_id res chain seq x y z
N MET A 1 8.24 -1.54 28.55
CA MET A 1 8.34 -2.02 27.15
C MET A 1 8.20 -3.54 27.12
N LEU A 2 8.99 -4.31 27.84
CA LEU A 2 8.93 -5.80 27.81
C LEU A 2 7.53 -6.39 28.02
N ASP A 3 6.71 -5.77 28.84
CA ASP A 3 5.31 -6.23 29.08
C ASP A 3 4.38 -6.03 27.84
N LEU A 4 4.81 -5.25 26.84
CA LEU A 4 4.05 -4.99 25.62
C LEU A 4 4.55 -5.81 24.42
N ILE A 5 5.65 -6.52 24.57
CA ILE A 5 6.21 -7.35 23.50
C ILE A 5 5.36 -8.60 23.33
N THR A 6 5.07 -8.93 22.09
CA THR A 6 4.37 -10.17 21.70
C THR A 6 5.11 -10.84 20.56
N LYS A 7 4.81 -12.12 20.37
CA LYS A 7 5.18 -12.87 19.17
C LYS A 7 3.94 -13.04 18.30
N THR A 8 4.15 -13.24 17.00
CA THR A 8 3.06 -13.58 16.08
C THR A 8 2.34 -14.88 16.50
N ILE A 9 1.12 -15.06 16.03
CA ILE A 9 0.23 -16.13 16.49
C ILE A 9 0.28 -17.32 15.52
N ASP A 10 0.38 -18.54 16.05
CA ASP A 10 0.15 -19.77 15.27
C ASP A 10 -1.34 -19.90 14.94
N LEU A 11 -1.71 -19.76 13.67
CA LEU A 11 -3.10 -19.75 13.19
C LEU A 11 -3.76 -21.14 13.14
N ARG A 12 -3.00 -22.20 13.42
CA ARG A 12 -3.44 -23.60 13.25
C ARG A 12 -3.61 -24.32 14.57
N LYS A 13 -2.78 -24.01 15.57
CA LYS A 13 -2.71 -24.75 16.84
C LYS A 13 -3.56 -24.12 17.94
N GLY A 14 -3.94 -24.93 18.90
CA GLY A 14 -4.70 -24.54 20.07
C GLY A 14 -6.17 -24.90 20.00
N ASN A 15 -6.97 -24.29 20.87
CA ASN A 15 -8.42 -24.38 20.85
C ASN A 15 -9.04 -22.98 20.68
N PRO A 16 -10.31 -22.87 20.28
CA PRO A 16 -10.96 -21.61 20.00
C PRO A 16 -10.84 -20.56 21.12
N GLU A 17 -11.07 -20.94 22.37
CA GLU A 17 -11.02 -20.00 23.50
C GLU A 17 -9.61 -19.54 23.84
N GLN A 18 -8.63 -20.42 23.71
CA GLN A 18 -7.22 -20.04 23.84
C GLN A 18 -6.82 -19.07 22.73
N LYS A 19 -7.19 -19.37 21.48
CA LYS A 19 -6.87 -18.54 20.33
C LYS A 19 -7.49 -17.15 20.42
N ARG A 20 -8.72 -17.05 20.88
CA ARG A 20 -9.39 -15.78 21.15
C ARG A 20 -8.59 -14.91 22.14
N ARG A 21 -8.11 -15.51 23.24
CA ARG A 21 -7.28 -14.79 24.22
C ARG A 21 -5.93 -14.37 23.65
N GLU A 22 -5.30 -15.23 22.83
CA GLU A 22 -4.03 -14.90 22.16
C GLU A 22 -4.21 -13.69 21.22
N ILE A 23 -5.28 -13.67 20.41
CA ILE A 23 -5.59 -12.57 19.50
C ILE A 23 -5.92 -11.28 20.27
N LEU A 24 -6.67 -11.38 21.36
CA LEU A 24 -6.99 -10.21 22.19
C LEU A 24 -5.73 -9.61 22.81
N ASP A 25 -4.86 -10.43 23.41
CA ASP A 25 -3.58 -9.95 23.98
C ASP A 25 -2.68 -9.33 22.89
N TYR A 26 -2.65 -9.94 21.71
CA TYR A 26 -1.87 -9.46 20.56
C TYR A 26 -2.38 -8.10 20.10
N PHE A 27 -3.69 -7.91 19.98
CA PHE A 27 -4.32 -6.65 19.64
C PHE A 27 -4.06 -5.57 20.69
N GLU A 28 -4.36 -5.86 21.97
CA GLU A 28 -4.22 -4.89 23.06
C GLU A 28 -2.78 -4.36 23.21
N LYS A 29 -1.80 -5.25 23.06
CA LYS A 29 -0.38 -4.89 23.14
C LYS A 29 0.09 -4.12 21.92
N THR A 30 -0.35 -4.49 20.72
CA THR A 30 -0.04 -3.73 19.50
C THR A 30 -0.56 -2.30 19.61
N TRP A 31 -1.81 -2.14 20.00
CA TRP A 31 -2.41 -0.84 20.23
C TRP A 31 -1.66 0.00 21.28
N ALA A 32 -1.29 -0.63 22.38
CA ALA A 32 -0.56 0.05 23.45
C ALA A 32 0.86 0.47 23.05
N ILE A 33 1.55 -0.31 22.21
CA ILE A 33 2.88 0.08 21.69
C ILE A 33 2.76 1.27 20.73
N ASP A 34 1.77 1.25 19.83
CA ASP A 34 1.51 2.34 18.90
C ASP A 34 1.20 3.65 19.66
N GLU A 35 0.26 3.63 20.61
CA GLU A 35 -0.03 4.80 21.44
C GLU A 35 1.21 5.28 22.21
N LYS A 36 2.05 4.36 22.69
CA LYS A 36 3.29 4.71 23.39
C LYS A 36 4.30 5.42 22.49
N LEU A 37 4.37 5.10 21.21
CA LEU A 37 5.23 5.79 20.26
C LEU A 37 4.91 7.29 20.24
N TYR A 38 3.63 7.64 20.13
CA TYR A 38 3.18 9.03 20.07
C TYR A 38 3.33 9.82 21.38
N THR A 39 3.57 9.15 22.51
CA THR A 39 3.93 9.87 23.76
C THR A 39 5.28 10.58 23.68
N GLN A 40 6.08 10.30 22.66
CA GLN A 40 7.33 11.00 22.40
C GLN A 40 7.13 12.40 21.78
N LEU A 41 5.94 12.73 21.31
CA LEU A 41 5.64 14.08 20.84
C LEU A 41 5.48 15.04 22.01
N LYS A 42 6.12 16.21 21.92
CA LYS A 42 6.20 17.17 23.03
C LYS A 42 4.87 17.82 23.38
N SER A 43 4.00 18.00 22.40
CA SER A 43 2.67 18.60 22.54
C SER A 43 1.74 18.15 21.43
N ASP A 44 0.44 18.40 21.60
CA ASP A 44 -0.55 18.06 20.58
C ASP A 44 -0.36 18.83 19.26
N ASP A 45 0.25 20.02 19.29
CA ASP A 45 0.53 20.78 18.06
C ASP A 45 1.46 20.02 17.11
N VAL A 46 2.34 19.19 17.63
CA VAL A 46 3.30 18.40 16.83
C VAL A 46 2.62 17.35 15.97
N PHE A 47 1.42 16.90 16.34
CA PHE A 47 0.62 15.99 15.49
C PHE A 47 0.28 16.58 14.13
N TYR A 48 0.25 17.91 14.00
CA TYR A 48 -0.03 18.60 12.73
C TYR A 48 1.23 18.89 11.91
N HIS A 49 2.40 18.42 12.37
CA HIS A 49 3.65 18.57 11.64
C HIS A 49 3.91 17.37 10.73
N ARG A 50 4.64 17.63 9.65
CA ARG A 50 5.11 16.60 8.71
C ARG A 50 6.56 16.24 9.00
N GLY A 51 6.85 14.97 9.14
CA GLY A 51 8.23 14.48 9.17
C GLY A 51 8.90 14.58 7.81
N ASP A 52 8.16 14.31 6.74
CA ASP A 52 8.61 14.39 5.35
C ASP A 52 7.58 15.17 4.50
N PRO A 53 8.01 16.08 3.60
CA PRO A 53 7.10 16.86 2.73
C PRO A 53 6.22 16.00 1.81
N LEU A 54 6.64 14.78 1.51
CA LEU A 54 5.93 13.81 0.66
C LEU A 54 5.01 12.87 1.47
N ARG A 55 4.76 13.20 2.73
CA ARG A 55 3.92 12.44 3.64
C ARG A 55 2.87 13.35 4.28
N HIS A 56 1.83 12.74 4.85
CA HIS A 56 0.84 13.45 5.65
C HIS A 56 1.41 13.92 7.00
N VAL A 57 0.64 14.77 7.67
CA VAL A 57 0.89 15.15 9.07
C VAL A 57 0.79 13.91 9.98
N LEU A 58 1.46 13.93 11.15
CA LEU A 58 1.46 12.78 12.05
C LEU A 58 0.07 12.40 12.56
N LEU A 59 -0.85 13.36 12.66
CA LEU A 59 -2.24 13.10 13.04
C LEU A 59 -2.93 12.12 12.08
N PHE A 60 -2.59 12.17 10.79
CA PHE A 60 -3.11 11.22 9.81
C PHE A 60 -2.77 9.78 10.22
N TYR A 61 -1.51 9.48 10.48
CA TYR A 61 -1.05 8.12 10.82
C TYR A 61 -1.65 7.65 12.15
N PHE A 62 -1.77 8.54 13.12
CA PHE A 62 -2.40 8.26 14.41
C PHE A 62 -3.88 7.88 14.27
N GLY A 63 -4.63 8.55 13.39
CA GLY A 63 -6.03 8.23 13.09
C GLY A 63 -6.19 7.03 12.16
N HIS A 64 -5.27 6.88 11.19
CA HIS A 64 -5.35 5.93 10.10
C HIS A 64 -5.40 4.47 10.58
N THR A 65 -4.56 4.08 11.54
CA THR A 65 -4.52 2.71 12.06
C THR A 65 -5.87 2.29 12.66
N ALA A 66 -6.53 3.17 13.39
CA ALA A 66 -7.86 2.91 13.96
C ALA A 66 -8.96 2.89 12.88
N VAL A 67 -8.90 3.83 11.93
CA VAL A 67 -9.83 3.90 10.80
C VAL A 67 -9.73 2.68 9.90
N PHE A 68 -8.53 2.14 9.71
CA PHE A 68 -8.32 0.92 8.94
C PHE A 68 -9.15 -0.25 9.46
N PHE A 69 -9.11 -0.52 10.77
CA PHE A 69 -9.94 -1.56 11.37
C PHE A 69 -11.42 -1.37 11.04
N ILE A 70 -11.96 -0.17 11.25
CA ILE A 70 -13.38 0.10 11.03
C ILE A 70 -13.75 -0.04 9.56
N ASN A 71 -12.96 0.52 8.64
CA ASN A 71 -13.21 0.39 7.21
C ASN A 71 -13.15 -1.06 6.72
N LYS A 72 -12.17 -1.85 7.18
CA LYS A 72 -12.08 -3.27 6.81
C LYS A 72 -13.20 -4.12 7.43
N LEU A 73 -13.61 -3.84 8.66
CA LEU A 73 -14.75 -4.51 9.28
C LEU A 73 -16.08 -4.17 8.58
N MET A 74 -16.25 -2.92 8.12
CA MET A 74 -17.39 -2.51 7.29
C MET A 74 -17.38 -3.24 5.94
N LEU A 75 -16.25 -3.25 5.25
CA LEU A 75 -16.08 -3.92 3.95
C LEU A 75 -16.34 -5.43 4.06
N ALA A 76 -15.86 -6.05 5.13
CA ALA A 76 -16.12 -7.46 5.46
C ALA A 76 -17.55 -7.72 5.97
N LYS A 77 -18.38 -6.70 6.15
CA LYS A 77 -19.77 -6.78 6.66
C LYS A 77 -19.88 -7.40 8.05
N ILE A 78 -18.82 -7.26 8.85
CA ILE A 78 -18.77 -7.73 10.25
C ILE A 78 -19.49 -6.72 11.15
N ILE A 79 -19.38 -5.43 10.83
CA ILE A 79 -20.13 -4.35 11.45
C ILE A 79 -20.95 -3.60 10.40
N ASP A 80 -22.04 -2.93 10.83
CA ASP A 80 -22.96 -2.24 9.93
C ASP A 80 -23.02 -0.72 10.18
N ILE A 81 -22.36 -0.23 11.23
CA ILE A 81 -22.42 1.19 11.64
C ILE A 81 -21.02 1.75 11.73
N ARG A 82 -20.81 2.90 11.10
CA ARG A 82 -19.61 3.72 11.18
C ARG A 82 -19.59 4.51 12.50
N ILE A 83 -18.39 4.77 13.03
CA ILE A 83 -18.21 5.63 14.21
C ILE A 83 -18.29 7.10 13.80
N ASN A 84 -17.58 7.48 12.76
CA ASN A 84 -17.54 8.82 12.19
C ASN A 84 -17.16 8.73 10.71
N PRO A 85 -18.13 8.84 9.79
CA PRO A 85 -17.88 8.74 8.36
C PRO A 85 -16.84 9.72 7.83
N GLU A 86 -16.80 10.96 8.36
CA GLU A 86 -15.81 11.95 7.93
C GLU A 86 -14.39 11.51 8.28
N PHE A 87 -14.13 11.05 9.50
CA PHE A 87 -12.82 10.51 9.89
C PHE A 87 -12.46 9.31 9.06
N GLU A 88 -13.41 8.40 8.85
CA GLU A 88 -13.22 7.16 8.09
C GLU A 88 -12.98 7.39 6.59
N SER A 89 -13.22 8.59 6.08
CA SER A 89 -12.82 9.00 4.73
C SER A 89 -11.47 9.72 4.69
N ILE A 90 -11.25 10.72 5.58
CA ILE A 90 -10.04 11.55 5.53
C ILE A 90 -8.78 10.83 6.02
N PHE A 91 -8.92 9.82 6.87
CA PHE A 91 -7.82 8.99 7.36
C PHE A 91 -7.66 7.66 6.59
N ALA A 92 -8.41 7.45 5.50
CA ALA A 92 -8.44 6.15 4.83
C ALA A 92 -7.25 5.91 3.90
N ILE A 93 -6.86 6.90 3.09
CA ILE A 93 -5.94 6.76 1.95
C ILE A 93 -4.96 7.92 1.95
N GLY A 94 -3.73 7.66 1.50
CA GLY A 94 -2.71 8.69 1.33
C GLY A 94 -1.42 8.42 2.11
N VAL A 95 -1.03 7.15 2.21
CA VAL A 95 0.12 6.70 3.01
C VAL A 95 1.41 6.73 2.23
N ASP A 96 1.32 6.52 0.91
CA ASP A 96 2.45 6.50 -0.02
C ASP A 96 2.44 7.69 -0.97
N GLU A 97 3.60 7.97 -1.56
CA GLU A 97 3.80 9.02 -2.57
C GLU A 97 3.32 8.54 -3.94
N MET A 98 2.05 8.18 -4.05
CA MET A 98 1.45 7.82 -5.34
C MET A 98 0.79 9.05 -5.98
N SER A 99 0.75 9.11 -7.30
CA SER A 99 0.17 10.26 -8.01
C SER A 99 -1.34 10.40 -7.82
N TRP A 100 -2.00 9.32 -7.39
CA TRP A 100 -3.42 9.31 -7.04
C TRP A 100 -3.72 9.57 -5.57
N ASP A 101 -2.69 9.74 -4.71
CA ASP A 101 -2.85 10.12 -3.32
C ASP A 101 -3.04 11.62 -3.18
N ASP A 102 -4.01 12.04 -2.38
CA ASP A 102 -4.24 13.45 -2.12
C ASP A 102 -3.41 13.93 -0.92
N LEU A 103 -2.24 14.49 -1.20
CA LEU A 103 -1.35 15.10 -0.19
C LEU A 103 -1.55 16.62 -0.04
N ASN A 104 -2.57 17.20 -0.68
CA ASN A 104 -2.81 18.63 -0.61
C ASN A 104 -3.48 19.03 0.71
N GLU A 105 -2.75 19.67 1.60
CA GLU A 105 -3.24 20.09 2.93
C GLU A 105 -4.49 20.97 2.90
N LYS A 106 -4.70 21.72 1.83
CA LYS A 106 -5.90 22.59 1.69
C LYS A 106 -7.19 21.79 1.56
N HIS A 107 -7.09 20.52 1.24
CA HIS A 107 -8.23 19.63 1.12
C HIS A 107 -8.66 19.01 2.46
N TYR A 108 -7.84 19.16 3.51
CA TYR A 108 -8.10 18.53 4.81
C TYR A 108 -8.37 19.58 5.89
N ASN A 109 -9.46 19.40 6.59
CA ASN A 109 -9.76 20.10 7.83
C ASN A 109 -9.50 19.13 8.99
N TRP A 110 -8.23 19.02 9.40
CA TRP A 110 -7.85 18.07 10.42
C TRP A 110 -8.58 18.30 11.74
N PRO A 111 -9.19 17.25 12.34
CA PRO A 111 -9.84 17.35 13.64
C PRO A 111 -8.83 17.60 14.77
N SER A 112 -9.34 17.92 15.95
CA SER A 112 -8.48 18.00 17.14
C SER A 112 -7.92 16.64 17.51
N VAL A 113 -6.71 16.63 18.10
CA VAL A 113 -6.06 15.40 18.58
C VAL A 113 -6.94 14.64 19.57
N ASP A 114 -7.65 15.37 20.47
CA ASP A 114 -8.59 14.75 21.42
C ASP A 114 -9.76 14.06 20.71
N ALA A 115 -10.30 14.65 19.62
CA ALA A 115 -11.36 14.00 18.86
C ALA A 115 -10.86 12.70 18.19
N VAL A 116 -9.61 12.66 17.74
CA VAL A 116 -9.00 11.43 17.20
C VAL A 116 -8.74 10.41 18.32
N ARG A 117 -8.29 10.84 19.51
CA ARG A 117 -8.17 9.97 20.69
C ARG A 117 -9.50 9.32 21.05
N ASP A 118 -10.58 10.11 21.09
CA ASP A 118 -11.94 9.60 21.38
C ASP A 118 -12.40 8.60 20.31
N TYR A 119 -12.11 8.89 19.03
CA TYR A 119 -12.40 7.97 17.94
C TYR A 119 -11.64 6.64 18.12
N ARG A 120 -10.34 6.70 18.38
CA ARG A 120 -9.49 5.52 18.62
C ARG A 120 -10.04 4.66 19.76
N GLN A 121 -10.47 5.26 20.87
CA GLN A 121 -11.07 4.50 22.00
C GLN A 121 -12.35 3.76 21.59
N LYS A 122 -13.22 4.39 20.78
CA LYS A 122 -14.44 3.74 20.25
C LYS A 122 -14.08 2.60 19.29
N ALA A 123 -13.13 2.82 18.40
CA ALA A 123 -12.65 1.80 17.47
C ALA A 123 -12.05 0.61 18.23
N LYS A 124 -11.21 0.86 19.24
CA LYS A 124 -10.65 -0.19 20.12
C LYS A 124 -11.75 -1.04 20.76
N GLN A 125 -12.80 -0.40 21.28
CA GLN A 125 -13.92 -1.13 21.88
C GLN A 125 -14.64 -2.02 20.86
N ILE A 126 -14.95 -1.51 19.67
CA ILE A 126 -15.60 -2.28 18.60
C ILE A 126 -14.74 -3.48 18.20
N VAL A 127 -13.43 -3.29 17.97
CA VAL A 127 -12.51 -4.37 17.63
C VAL A 127 -12.44 -5.42 18.75
N THR A 128 -12.37 -4.98 20.01
CA THR A 128 -12.43 -5.87 21.18
C THR A 128 -13.70 -6.70 21.20
N ASP A 129 -14.87 -6.06 20.98
CA ASP A 129 -16.17 -6.74 20.96
C ASP A 129 -16.24 -7.76 19.79
N VAL A 130 -15.68 -7.43 18.63
CA VAL A 130 -15.59 -8.38 17.50
C VAL A 130 -14.71 -9.58 17.88
N ILE A 131 -13.53 -9.36 18.47
CA ILE A 131 -12.65 -10.46 18.91
C ILE A 131 -13.37 -11.36 19.90
N LEU A 132 -14.10 -10.80 20.85
CA LEU A 132 -14.79 -11.54 21.90
C LEU A 132 -15.98 -12.36 21.38
N ASN A 133 -16.66 -11.90 20.33
CA ASN A 133 -17.93 -12.48 19.87
C ASN A 133 -17.86 -13.20 18.52
N ALA A 134 -16.85 -12.94 17.69
CA ALA A 134 -16.71 -13.61 16.39
C ALA A 134 -16.46 -15.11 16.57
N PRO A 135 -16.96 -15.98 15.67
CA PRO A 135 -16.63 -17.40 15.68
C PRO A 135 -15.13 -17.59 15.45
N VAL A 136 -14.55 -18.55 16.18
CA VAL A 136 -13.15 -18.96 16.01
C VAL A 136 -13.12 -20.33 15.38
N ASN A 137 -12.76 -20.40 14.10
CA ASN A 137 -12.53 -21.62 13.37
C ASN A 137 -11.02 -21.86 13.23
N LEU A 138 -10.55 -23.07 13.47
CA LEU A 138 -9.15 -23.41 13.28
C LEU A 138 -9.00 -24.43 12.14
N PRO A 139 -8.04 -24.25 11.26
CA PRO A 139 -7.11 -23.11 11.15
C PRO A 139 -7.81 -21.81 10.75
N ILE A 140 -7.31 -20.66 11.24
CA ILE A 140 -7.76 -19.34 10.76
C ILE A 140 -7.23 -19.15 9.35
N THR A 141 -8.08 -18.76 8.41
CA THR A 141 -7.79 -18.61 6.99
C THR A 141 -8.25 -17.25 6.46
N TRP A 142 -7.87 -16.90 5.23
CA TRP A 142 -8.25 -15.64 4.58
C TRP A 142 -9.75 -15.29 4.62
N ASN A 143 -10.62 -16.30 4.72
CA ASN A 143 -12.08 -16.13 4.72
C ASN A 143 -12.68 -15.98 6.12
N ASP A 144 -11.86 -16.09 7.17
CA ASP A 144 -12.34 -16.00 8.55
C ASP A 144 -12.43 -14.54 9.03
N PRO A 145 -13.45 -14.17 9.83
CA PRO A 145 -13.57 -12.83 10.41
C PRO A 145 -12.33 -12.41 11.21
N LEU A 146 -11.69 -13.35 11.90
CA LEU A 146 -10.49 -13.07 12.69
C LEU A 146 -9.24 -12.81 11.84
N TRP A 147 -9.23 -13.22 10.55
CA TRP A 147 -8.18 -12.82 9.63
C TRP A 147 -8.15 -11.30 9.43
N ILE A 148 -9.34 -10.68 9.37
CA ILE A 148 -9.45 -9.22 9.20
C ILE A 148 -8.90 -8.48 10.42
N ILE A 149 -9.14 -9.03 11.61
CA ILE A 149 -8.54 -8.51 12.86
C ILE A 149 -7.02 -8.61 12.81
N LEU A 150 -6.48 -9.77 12.42
CA LEU A 150 -5.04 -9.96 12.28
C LEU A 150 -4.45 -9.02 11.23
N MET A 151 -5.13 -8.84 10.10
CA MET A 151 -4.75 -7.86 9.08
C MET A 151 -4.63 -6.44 9.66
N GLY A 152 -5.60 -6.02 10.47
CA GLY A 152 -5.55 -4.72 11.14
C GLY A 152 -4.41 -4.61 12.15
N ILE A 153 -4.14 -5.68 12.91
CA ILE A 153 -3.02 -5.74 13.86
C ILE A 153 -1.68 -5.62 13.14
N GLU A 154 -1.48 -6.40 12.08
CA GLU A 154 -0.23 -6.35 11.30
C GLU A 154 -0.06 -5.02 10.55
N HIS A 155 -1.17 -4.43 10.09
CA HIS A 155 -1.17 -3.08 9.50
C HIS A 155 -0.76 -2.00 10.52
N GLU A 156 -1.27 -2.06 11.76
CA GLU A 156 -0.86 -1.13 12.83
C GLU A 156 0.63 -1.28 13.17
N ARG A 157 1.21 -2.49 13.06
CA ARG A 157 2.64 -2.74 13.25
C ARG A 157 3.51 -2.13 12.16
N ILE A 158 3.08 -2.19 10.89
CA ILE A 158 3.73 -1.46 9.80
C ILE A 158 3.75 0.05 10.11
N HIS A 159 2.64 0.58 10.59
CA HIS A 159 2.53 2.00 10.92
C HIS A 159 3.32 2.39 12.17
N LEU A 160 3.51 1.49 13.13
CA LEU A 160 4.43 1.69 14.26
C LEU A 160 5.85 2.00 13.75
N GLU A 161 6.35 1.21 12.81
CA GLU A 161 7.69 1.42 12.24
C GLU A 161 7.73 2.69 11.37
N THR A 162 6.80 2.84 10.42
CA THR A 162 6.75 4.01 9.53
C THR A 162 6.60 5.31 10.30
N SER A 163 5.72 5.36 11.31
CA SER A 163 5.53 6.55 12.15
C SER A 163 6.78 6.88 12.97
N SER A 164 7.52 5.86 13.44
CA SER A 164 8.79 6.10 14.16
C SER A 164 9.84 6.77 13.26
N VAL A 165 9.89 6.41 11.97
CA VAL A 165 10.76 7.07 10.98
C VAL A 165 10.32 8.50 10.73
N LEU A 166 9.02 8.78 10.66
CA LEU A 166 8.50 10.15 10.48
C LEU A 166 8.77 11.02 11.72
N ILE A 167 8.58 10.49 12.92
CA ILE A 167 8.92 11.18 14.18
C ILE A 167 10.42 11.46 14.25
N ARG A 168 11.27 10.55 13.79
CA ARG A 168 12.72 10.73 13.70
C ARG A 168 13.12 11.90 12.77
N GLN A 169 12.29 12.24 11.79
CA GLN A 169 12.55 13.33 10.85
C GLN A 169 12.12 14.71 11.38
N LEU A 170 11.35 14.76 12.46
CA LEU A 170 10.97 16.03 13.11
C LEU A 170 12.16 16.77 13.69
N PRO A 171 12.07 18.09 13.91
CA PRO A 171 13.00 18.84 14.76
C PRO A 171 13.18 18.20 16.13
N LEU A 172 14.41 18.19 16.64
CA LEU A 172 14.72 17.50 17.90
C LEU A 172 13.99 18.11 19.12
N ASP A 173 13.69 19.38 19.07
CA ASP A 173 12.98 20.10 20.13
C ASP A 173 11.45 19.85 20.14
N GLU A 174 10.94 19.10 19.19
CA GLU A 174 9.54 18.66 19.12
C GLU A 174 9.30 17.27 19.73
N VAL A 175 10.37 16.57 20.08
CA VAL A 175 10.30 15.20 20.60
C VAL A 175 10.91 15.08 22.00
N LEU A 176 10.45 14.08 22.75
CA LEU A 176 10.87 13.80 24.14
C LEU A 176 11.67 12.50 24.19
N PRO A 177 12.94 12.52 24.65
CA PRO A 177 13.78 11.33 24.72
C PRO A 177 13.36 10.38 25.84
N GLY A 178 13.76 9.10 25.71
CA GLY A 178 13.71 8.11 26.78
C GLY A 178 12.34 7.50 27.07
N LEU A 179 11.27 7.86 26.34
CA LEU A 179 9.91 7.39 26.63
C LEU A 179 9.55 6.07 25.96
N PHE A 180 10.12 5.78 24.80
CA PHE A 180 9.70 4.61 24.01
C PHE A 180 10.39 3.31 24.45
N GLY A 181 11.70 3.30 24.71
CA GLY A 181 12.42 2.11 25.14
C GLY A 181 13.90 2.39 25.47
N LYS A 182 14.63 1.33 25.84
CA LYS A 182 16.05 1.42 26.14
C LYS A 182 16.87 1.56 24.85
N ILE A 183 17.66 2.62 24.73
CA ILE A 183 18.63 2.81 23.66
C ILE A 183 19.92 2.06 23.99
N CYS A 184 20.58 1.51 22.97
CA CYS A 184 21.89 0.89 23.12
C CYS A 184 22.94 1.94 23.50
N ASP A 185 23.72 1.67 24.55
CA ASP A 185 24.79 2.53 25.03
C ASP A 185 26.18 2.08 24.60
N GLU A 186 26.31 0.92 23.93
CA GLU A 186 27.56 0.37 23.45
C GLU A 186 28.02 1.07 22.17
N ARG A 187 29.20 1.62 22.19
CA ARG A 187 29.83 2.33 21.07
C ARG A 187 31.30 1.94 20.94
N GLY A 188 31.76 1.89 19.71
CA GLY A 188 33.15 1.46 19.46
C GLY A 188 33.64 1.86 18.06
N ILE A 189 34.80 1.31 17.72
CA ILE A 189 35.37 1.43 16.38
C ILE A 189 34.71 0.37 15.49
N ALA A 190 34.43 0.73 14.23
CA ALA A 190 33.91 -0.21 13.25
C ALA A 190 34.83 -1.43 13.11
N PRO A 191 34.31 -2.66 13.17
CA PRO A 191 35.11 -3.86 12.91
C PRO A 191 35.54 -3.92 11.45
N THR A 192 36.64 -4.65 11.16
CA THR A 192 37.01 -4.99 9.77
C THR A 192 35.96 -5.92 9.20
N ASN A 193 35.45 -5.59 8.02
CA ASN A 193 34.34 -6.30 7.41
C ASN A 193 34.82 -7.21 6.27
N ASP A 194 35.09 -8.47 6.59
CA ASP A 194 35.55 -9.45 5.62
C ASP A 194 34.40 -10.02 4.78
N PHE A 195 34.68 -10.45 3.57
CA PHE A 195 33.77 -11.19 2.71
C PHE A 195 33.87 -12.69 2.98
N LEU A 196 32.78 -13.31 3.40
CA LEU A 196 32.72 -14.75 3.67
C LEU A 196 32.01 -15.47 2.52
N PRO A 197 32.47 -16.70 2.13
CA PRO A 197 31.88 -17.47 1.06
C PRO A 197 30.49 -18.00 1.48
N VAL A 198 29.57 -17.97 0.53
CA VAL A 198 28.20 -18.51 0.67
C VAL A 198 27.97 -19.47 -0.48
N PRO A 199 27.84 -20.78 -0.22
CA PRO A 199 27.55 -21.74 -1.27
C PRO A 199 26.14 -21.57 -1.81
N GLY A 200 26.02 -21.58 -3.14
CA GLY A 200 24.75 -21.53 -3.84
C GLY A 200 23.84 -22.73 -3.58
N ALA A 201 22.61 -22.65 -4.02
CA ALA A 201 21.63 -23.74 -3.99
C ALA A 201 20.42 -23.44 -4.88
N GLU A 202 19.62 -24.47 -5.18
CA GLU A 202 18.25 -24.29 -5.64
C GLU A 202 17.36 -23.92 -4.44
N LEU A 203 16.64 -22.81 -4.53
CA LEU A 203 15.77 -22.31 -3.48
C LEU A 203 14.32 -22.34 -3.92
N ASN A 204 13.43 -22.58 -2.97
CA ASN A 204 12.00 -22.43 -3.12
C ASN A 204 11.52 -21.33 -2.19
N LEU A 205 10.97 -20.27 -2.76
CA LEU A 205 10.49 -19.09 -2.11
C LEU A 205 8.96 -19.06 -2.12
N GLY A 206 8.39 -18.37 -1.17
CA GLY A 206 6.94 -18.17 -1.03
C GLY A 206 6.32 -19.03 0.07
N LYS A 207 5.23 -18.54 0.63
CA LYS A 207 4.39 -19.22 1.60
C LYS A 207 3.31 -20.05 0.93
N SER A 208 3.00 -21.22 1.48
CA SER A 208 1.76 -21.92 1.17
C SER A 208 0.58 -21.27 1.92
N PHE A 209 -0.62 -21.34 1.35
CA PHE A 209 -1.83 -20.81 1.98
C PHE A 209 -2.23 -21.49 3.30
N ASP A 210 -1.59 -22.62 3.61
CA ASP A 210 -1.75 -23.33 4.86
C ASP A 210 -0.59 -23.09 5.86
N HIS A 211 0.22 -22.06 5.64
CA HIS A 211 1.31 -21.68 6.56
C HIS A 211 0.76 -21.33 7.95
N PRO A 212 1.45 -21.68 9.05
CA PRO A 212 0.96 -21.43 10.40
C PRO A 212 0.96 -19.96 10.83
N LEU A 213 1.74 -19.09 10.16
CA LEU A 213 1.82 -17.68 10.46
C LEU A 213 1.00 -16.85 9.48
N TYR A 214 0.49 -15.70 9.96
CA TYR A 214 -0.05 -14.66 9.09
C TYR A 214 0.95 -14.29 7.98
N GLY A 215 0.45 -13.88 6.83
CA GLY A 215 1.24 -13.34 5.73
C GLY A 215 0.42 -12.35 4.90
N TRP A 216 1.10 -11.38 4.34
CA TRP A 216 0.54 -10.50 3.33
C TRP A 216 0.38 -11.26 2.01
N ASP A 217 -0.48 -10.76 1.13
CA ASP A 217 -0.79 -11.40 -0.14
C ASP A 217 0.47 -11.68 -1.00
N ASN A 218 1.47 -10.80 -0.98
CA ASN A 218 2.71 -10.92 -1.72
C ASN A 218 3.69 -12.00 -1.20
N GLU A 219 3.43 -12.54 -0.02
CA GLU A 219 4.24 -13.61 0.57
C GLU A 219 3.84 -15.01 0.05
N TYR A 220 2.60 -15.13 -0.49
CA TYR A 220 2.06 -16.41 -0.96
C TYR A 220 2.38 -16.66 -2.43
N GLY A 221 2.45 -17.95 -2.77
CA GLY A 221 2.79 -18.42 -4.10
C GLY A 221 4.04 -19.26 -4.08
N HIS A 222 4.63 -19.45 -5.26
CA HIS A 222 5.82 -20.28 -5.41
C HIS A 222 6.78 -19.66 -6.42
N TYR A 223 8.07 -19.62 -6.06
CA TYR A 223 9.13 -19.20 -6.94
C TYR A 223 10.37 -20.04 -6.68
N SER A 224 10.93 -20.65 -7.75
CA SER A 224 12.17 -21.41 -7.65
C SER A 224 13.30 -20.65 -8.33
N GLU A 225 14.39 -20.45 -7.62
CA GLU A 225 15.57 -19.76 -8.12
C GLU A 225 16.84 -20.52 -7.80
N LYS A 226 17.72 -20.63 -8.78
CA LYS A 226 19.07 -21.12 -8.58
C LYS A 226 19.96 -19.95 -8.18
N VAL A 227 20.43 -19.96 -6.95
CA VAL A 227 21.46 -19.05 -6.44
C VAL A 227 22.83 -19.67 -6.70
N GLU A 228 23.72 -18.94 -7.38
CA GLU A 228 25.10 -19.34 -7.58
C GLU A 228 25.93 -19.02 -6.33
N ASP A 229 27.17 -19.58 -6.27
CA ASP A 229 28.12 -19.25 -5.18
C ASP A 229 28.44 -17.76 -5.19
N PHE A 230 28.42 -17.13 -4.01
CA PHE A 230 28.77 -15.73 -3.83
C PHE A 230 29.54 -15.50 -2.54
N LYS A 231 29.98 -14.27 -2.30
CA LYS A 231 30.53 -13.87 -1.01
C LYS A 231 29.71 -12.69 -0.48
N ALA A 232 29.49 -12.65 0.83
CA ALA A 232 28.81 -11.56 1.50
C ALA A 232 29.65 -10.99 2.63
N THR A 233 29.49 -9.72 2.93
CA THR A 233 30.14 -9.09 4.08
C THR A 233 29.68 -9.74 5.38
N LYS A 234 30.63 -10.01 6.29
CA LYS A 234 30.37 -10.64 7.58
C LYS A 234 29.37 -9.83 8.44
N PHE A 235 29.51 -8.52 8.40
CA PHE A 235 28.68 -7.55 9.11
C PHE A 235 27.82 -6.73 8.11
N LEU A 236 26.80 -6.06 8.63
CA LEU A 236 26.19 -4.93 7.94
C LEU A 236 27.23 -3.83 7.72
N ILE A 237 27.06 -2.99 6.71
CA ILE A 237 27.94 -1.84 6.51
C ILE A 237 27.73 -0.87 7.66
N SER A 238 28.83 -0.62 8.40
CA SER A 238 28.80 0.27 9.56
C SER A 238 28.92 1.75 9.18
N ASN A 239 28.56 2.64 10.11
CA ASN A 239 28.79 4.08 9.96
C ASN A 239 30.27 4.40 9.67
N GLY A 240 31.18 3.68 10.32
CA GLY A 240 32.63 3.86 10.09
C GLY A 240 33.08 3.44 8.72
N GLU A 241 32.57 2.33 8.20
CA GLU A 241 32.86 1.87 6.85
C GLU A 241 32.28 2.80 5.79
N PHE A 242 31.03 3.26 5.98
CA PHE A 242 30.37 4.21 5.08
C PHE A 242 31.05 5.59 5.05
N LEU A 243 31.70 5.99 6.15
CA LEU A 243 32.46 7.25 6.21
C LEU A 243 33.59 7.27 5.16
N HIS A 244 34.18 6.13 4.82
CA HIS A 244 35.21 6.08 3.76
C HIS A 244 34.62 6.51 2.41
N PHE A 245 33.41 6.08 2.05
CA PHE A 245 32.71 6.52 0.87
C PHE A 245 32.45 8.05 0.90
N VAL A 246 31.96 8.57 2.04
CA VAL A 246 31.72 10.01 2.19
C VAL A 246 33.00 10.81 2.00
N ASN A 247 34.10 10.37 2.63
CA ASN A 247 35.39 11.06 2.57
C ASN A 247 36.06 10.98 1.19
N ASP A 248 35.84 9.90 0.46
CA ASP A 248 36.34 9.73 -0.95
C ASP A 248 35.49 10.56 -1.95
N GLY A 249 34.59 11.43 -1.46
CA GLY A 249 33.76 12.27 -2.31
C GLY A 249 32.52 11.55 -2.86
N GLY A 250 32.03 10.54 -2.16
CA GLY A 250 30.89 9.72 -2.55
C GLY A 250 29.67 10.50 -3.00
N TYR A 251 29.30 11.55 -2.29
CA TYR A 251 28.18 12.43 -2.64
C TYR A 251 28.50 13.51 -3.69
N LYS A 252 29.75 13.58 -4.15
CA LYS A 252 30.20 14.59 -5.14
C LYS A 252 30.56 14.01 -6.49
N THR A 253 30.75 12.70 -6.58
CA THR A 253 31.24 11.99 -7.76
C THR A 253 30.08 11.29 -8.45
N HIS A 254 29.64 11.83 -9.61
CA HIS A 254 28.52 11.30 -10.41
C HIS A 254 28.69 9.82 -10.78
N GLU A 255 29.92 9.39 -11.07
CA GLU A 255 30.23 8.04 -11.55
C GLU A 255 29.84 6.91 -10.56
N PHE A 256 29.69 7.22 -9.28
CA PHE A 256 29.27 6.26 -8.26
C PHE A 256 27.77 6.02 -8.24
N TRP A 257 26.98 6.90 -8.84
CA TRP A 257 25.53 6.88 -8.77
C TRP A 257 24.89 6.33 -10.04
N THR A 258 23.75 5.67 -9.88
CA THR A 258 22.82 5.50 -11.01
C THR A 258 22.24 6.86 -11.40
N LYS A 259 21.66 6.97 -12.61
CA LYS A 259 20.99 8.22 -13.02
C LYS A 259 19.93 8.66 -12.01
N GLU A 260 19.04 7.74 -11.59
CA GLU A 260 18.01 7.99 -10.58
C GLU A 260 18.61 8.49 -9.24
N GLY A 261 19.66 7.81 -8.77
CA GLY A 261 20.34 8.18 -7.54
C GLY A 261 21.00 9.55 -7.60
N TRP A 262 21.61 9.91 -8.74
CA TRP A 262 22.22 11.23 -8.93
C TRP A 262 21.18 12.34 -9.00
N ASP A 263 20.06 12.10 -9.69
CA ASP A 263 18.94 13.04 -9.77
C ASP A 263 18.35 13.30 -8.37
N TRP A 264 18.12 12.24 -7.58
CA TRP A 264 17.69 12.34 -6.18
C TRP A 264 18.69 13.11 -5.32
N ARG A 265 20.00 12.76 -5.39
CA ARG A 265 21.08 13.43 -4.64
C ARG A 265 21.08 14.92 -4.92
N ASN A 266 20.92 15.32 -6.20
CA ASN A 266 20.88 16.73 -6.59
C ASN A 266 19.60 17.42 -6.11
N PHE A 267 18.47 16.75 -6.17
CA PHE A 267 17.20 17.27 -5.65
C PHE A 267 17.26 17.52 -4.13
N LYS A 268 17.73 16.55 -3.37
CA LYS A 268 17.87 16.67 -1.90
C LYS A 268 19.11 17.45 -1.45
N GLN A 269 20.04 17.79 -2.37
CA GLN A 269 21.36 18.38 -2.04
C GLN A 269 22.10 17.57 -0.96
N ALA A 270 22.00 16.25 -1.03
CA ALA A 270 22.58 15.36 -0.03
C ALA A 270 24.12 15.38 -0.09
N GLU A 271 24.77 15.46 1.07
CA GLU A 271 26.23 15.44 1.25
C GLU A 271 26.73 14.29 2.15
N MET A 272 25.79 13.63 2.88
CA MET A 272 26.03 12.51 3.79
C MET A 272 24.69 11.83 4.09
N PRO A 273 24.66 10.68 4.77
CA PRO A 273 23.42 10.03 5.23
C PRO A 273 22.50 10.97 5.99
N PHE A 274 21.22 10.91 5.71
CA PHE A 274 20.22 11.88 6.20
C PHE A 274 20.18 12.02 7.73
N PHE A 275 20.38 10.91 8.45
CA PHE A 275 20.34 10.92 9.91
C PHE A 275 21.68 11.29 10.57
N TRP A 276 22.73 11.53 9.82
CA TRP A 276 23.97 12.07 10.34
C TRP A 276 23.84 13.58 10.54
N ARG A 277 24.51 14.09 11.56
CA ARG A 277 24.68 15.52 11.81
C ARG A 277 26.17 15.82 11.92
N LYS A 278 26.61 16.87 11.30
CA LYS A 278 28.02 17.30 11.32
C LYS A 278 28.18 18.57 12.14
N ASN A 279 28.93 18.47 13.23
CA ASN A 279 29.24 19.56 14.13
C ASN A 279 30.74 19.90 14.03
N SER A 280 31.10 20.95 13.29
CA SER A 280 32.49 21.39 13.11
C SER A 280 33.47 20.29 12.69
N LYS A 281 33.94 19.45 13.63
CA LYS A 281 34.89 18.36 13.41
C LYS A 281 34.32 16.99 13.70
N ASP A 282 33.19 16.91 14.40
CA ASP A 282 32.62 15.66 14.88
C ASP A 282 31.28 15.37 14.20
N TYR A 283 30.89 14.10 14.25
CA TYR A 283 29.59 13.64 13.77
C TYR A 283 28.74 13.15 14.92
N SER A 284 27.43 13.33 14.81
CA SER A 284 26.43 12.71 15.67
C SER A 284 25.38 11.99 14.85
N LEU A 285 24.67 11.06 15.46
CA LEU A 285 23.59 10.30 14.86
C LEU A 285 22.26 10.74 15.48
N ARG A 286 21.31 11.11 14.65
CA ARG A 286 19.91 11.34 15.03
C ARG A 286 19.20 9.99 15.17
N LEU A 287 18.75 9.65 16.38
CA LEU A 287 17.81 8.59 16.69
C LEU A 287 16.36 9.11 16.66
N VAL A 288 15.37 8.30 17.05
CA VAL A 288 13.96 8.72 16.96
C VAL A 288 13.72 10.01 17.77
N ALA A 289 14.14 10.08 19.02
CA ALA A 289 13.88 11.22 19.91
C ALA A 289 15.12 11.86 20.53
N GLU A 290 16.32 11.48 20.12
CA GLU A 290 17.55 12.04 20.65
C GLU A 290 18.68 12.03 19.62
N GLU A 291 19.72 12.81 19.89
CA GLU A 291 20.96 12.85 19.11
C GLU A 291 22.11 12.37 19.99
N ILE A 292 22.91 11.45 19.46
CA ILE A 292 24.04 10.84 20.18
C ILE A 292 25.35 11.05 19.43
N PRO A 293 26.52 11.07 20.11
CA PRO A 293 27.80 11.01 19.42
C PRO A 293 27.87 9.82 18.47
N MET A 294 28.42 10.00 17.27
CA MET A 294 28.40 8.99 16.22
C MET A 294 28.90 7.62 16.68
N PRO A 295 28.06 6.58 16.65
CA PRO A 295 28.45 5.21 16.95
C PRO A 295 29.02 4.56 15.68
N TRP A 296 30.35 4.62 15.49
CA TRP A 296 31.00 4.20 14.27
C TRP A 296 30.85 2.70 13.96
N ASN A 297 30.63 1.89 14.98
CA ASN A 297 30.41 0.44 14.86
C ASN A 297 28.92 0.03 14.75
N TRP A 298 27.98 1.00 14.65
CA TRP A 298 26.59 0.67 14.35
C TRP A 298 26.35 0.65 12.83
N PRO A 299 25.29 -0.04 12.34
CA PRO A 299 24.98 -0.04 10.93
C PRO A 299 24.66 1.38 10.44
N VAL A 300 25.04 1.69 9.20
CA VAL A 300 24.60 2.90 8.56
C VAL A 300 23.15 2.75 8.10
N GLU A 301 22.33 3.75 8.35
CA GLU A 301 20.96 3.82 7.87
C GLU A 301 20.89 4.79 6.69
N VAL A 302 20.56 4.27 5.52
CA VAL A 302 20.54 4.98 4.24
C VAL A 302 19.39 4.47 3.36
N ASN A 303 19.02 5.22 2.34
CA ASN A 303 18.08 4.71 1.35
C ASN A 303 18.77 3.79 0.31
N TYR A 304 17.99 3.15 -0.55
CA TYR A 304 18.51 2.24 -1.57
C TYR A 304 19.52 2.92 -2.51
N LEU A 305 19.26 4.17 -2.90
CA LEU A 305 20.11 4.89 -3.86
C LEU A 305 21.50 5.16 -3.30
N GLU A 306 21.60 5.47 -2.02
CA GLU A 306 22.86 5.65 -1.29
C GLU A 306 23.61 4.32 -1.12
N ALA A 307 22.89 3.24 -0.76
CA ALA A 307 23.45 1.91 -0.65
C ALA A 307 24.03 1.41 -1.99
N LYS A 308 23.31 1.66 -3.09
CA LYS A 308 23.77 1.34 -4.45
C LYS A 308 25.00 2.15 -4.85
N ALA A 309 25.02 3.46 -4.53
CA ALA A 309 26.17 4.29 -4.80
C ALA A 309 27.43 3.84 -4.05
N PHE A 310 27.29 3.37 -2.81
CA PHE A 310 28.38 2.76 -2.05
C PHE A 310 28.92 1.49 -2.75
N CYS A 311 28.03 0.60 -3.21
CA CYS A 311 28.44 -0.60 -3.94
C CYS A 311 29.20 -0.26 -5.23
N ASN A 312 28.73 0.71 -5.99
CA ASN A 312 29.38 1.17 -7.21
C ASN A 312 30.77 1.79 -6.94
N TRP A 313 30.87 2.65 -5.91
CA TRP A 313 32.15 3.21 -5.46
C TRP A 313 33.13 2.09 -5.09
N LYS A 314 32.70 1.10 -4.34
CA LYS A 314 33.55 -0.04 -3.93
C LYS A 314 34.00 -0.86 -5.14
N THR A 315 33.10 -1.08 -6.11
CA THR A 315 33.41 -1.75 -7.39
C THR A 315 34.50 -1.02 -8.15
N ILE A 316 34.39 0.29 -8.32
CA ILE A 316 35.39 1.11 -9.02
C ILE A 316 36.71 1.11 -8.26
N LYS A 317 36.68 1.21 -6.93
CA LYS A 317 37.86 1.29 -6.07
C LYS A 317 38.66 -0.01 -6.02
N GLU A 318 37.99 -1.15 -5.98
CA GLU A 318 38.62 -2.47 -5.77
C GLU A 318 38.74 -3.32 -7.05
N GLY A 319 38.06 -2.93 -8.14
CA GLY A 319 38.11 -3.63 -9.43
C GLY A 319 37.44 -5.01 -9.41
N LYS A 320 36.44 -5.18 -8.53
CA LYS A 320 35.59 -6.37 -8.41
C LYS A 320 34.14 -5.94 -8.45
N THR A 321 33.23 -6.85 -8.77
CA THR A 321 31.80 -6.57 -8.80
C THR A 321 31.18 -6.66 -7.41
N PHE A 322 30.71 -5.52 -6.87
CA PHE A 322 30.01 -5.42 -5.61
C PHE A 322 28.59 -4.88 -5.83
N ARG A 323 27.63 -5.46 -5.16
CA ARG A 323 26.22 -5.08 -5.23
C ARG A 323 25.47 -5.40 -3.91
N LEU A 324 24.21 -5.06 -3.84
CA LEU A 324 23.32 -5.53 -2.78
C LEU A 324 22.98 -7.02 -3.02
N PRO A 325 22.57 -7.78 -1.99
CA PRO A 325 22.04 -9.12 -2.19
C PRO A 325 20.71 -9.08 -2.95
N THR A 326 20.38 -10.15 -3.68
CA THR A 326 18.99 -10.40 -4.09
C THR A 326 18.18 -10.94 -2.92
N GLU A 327 16.84 -10.96 -3.05
CA GLU A 327 15.96 -11.62 -2.08
C GLU A 327 16.37 -13.08 -1.87
N ALA A 328 16.63 -13.81 -2.95
CA ALA A 328 17.04 -15.22 -2.89
C ALA A 328 18.41 -15.40 -2.20
N GLU A 329 19.38 -14.55 -2.46
CA GLU A 329 20.68 -14.61 -1.78
C GLU A 329 20.55 -14.32 -0.27
N TRP A 330 19.70 -13.37 0.13
CA TRP A 330 19.43 -13.12 1.54
C TRP A 330 18.73 -14.33 2.20
N ILE A 331 17.77 -14.94 1.54
CA ILE A 331 17.09 -16.15 2.04
C ILE A 331 18.10 -17.29 2.15
N ARG A 332 19.01 -17.45 1.16
CA ARG A 332 20.08 -18.45 1.23
C ARG A 332 20.94 -18.30 2.48
N LEU A 333 21.33 -17.07 2.84
CA LEU A 333 22.06 -16.80 4.07
C LEU A 333 21.29 -17.26 5.30
N THR A 334 20.00 -16.94 5.40
CA THR A 334 19.17 -17.32 6.56
C THR A 334 18.95 -18.84 6.67
N GLU A 335 18.86 -19.57 5.54
CA GLU A 335 18.73 -21.02 5.52
C GLU A 335 20.00 -21.73 6.01
N ILE A 336 21.19 -21.32 5.50
CA ILE A 336 22.45 -21.93 5.88
C ILE A 336 22.68 -21.85 7.38
N PHE A 337 22.38 -20.71 7.98
CA PHE A 337 22.56 -20.46 9.40
C PHE A 337 21.34 -20.77 10.23
N ARG A 338 20.30 -21.36 9.62
CA ARG A 338 19.08 -21.84 10.26
C ARG A 338 18.46 -20.80 11.20
N ILE A 339 18.31 -19.58 10.69
CA ILE A 339 17.59 -18.54 11.43
C ILE A 339 16.16 -19.04 11.64
N PRO A 340 15.70 -19.23 12.89
CA PRO A 340 14.38 -19.76 13.18
C PRO A 340 13.29 -18.76 12.82
N ASP A 341 12.10 -19.24 12.55
CA ASP A 341 10.90 -18.41 12.49
C ASP A 341 10.52 -17.91 13.91
N GLU A 342 9.81 -16.79 14.00
CA GLU A 342 9.50 -16.11 15.25
C GLU A 342 8.83 -17.03 16.31
N LEU A 343 7.97 -17.97 15.89
CA LEU A 343 7.34 -18.94 16.77
C LEU A 343 8.33 -19.85 17.51
N GLU A 344 9.52 -20.01 16.96
CA GLU A 344 10.55 -20.90 17.50
C GLU A 344 11.53 -20.19 18.44
N TRP A 345 11.44 -18.86 18.57
CA TRP A 345 12.32 -18.10 19.42
C TRP A 345 12.00 -18.28 20.90
N GLU A 346 12.97 -18.67 21.69
CA GLU A 346 12.90 -18.45 23.14
C GLU A 346 13.20 -16.96 23.46
N SER A 347 14.18 -16.38 22.74
CA SER A 347 14.47 -14.94 22.69
C SER A 347 14.85 -14.57 21.26
N ALA A 348 14.66 -13.32 20.88
CA ALA A 348 14.95 -12.86 19.52
C ALA A 348 16.42 -13.11 19.12
N PRO A 349 16.69 -13.69 17.94
CA PRO A 349 18.05 -14.05 17.51
C PRO A 349 18.87 -12.86 17.02
N GLY A 350 18.31 -11.67 17.03
CA GLY A 350 18.89 -10.39 16.65
C GLY A 350 18.27 -9.26 17.42
N ASN A 351 18.68 -8.03 17.16
CA ASN A 351 18.04 -6.83 17.70
C ASN A 351 16.73 -6.54 16.93
N ILE A 352 15.67 -7.24 17.29
CA ILE A 352 14.36 -7.23 16.63
C ILE A 352 13.26 -7.42 17.66
N ASN A 353 12.02 -7.17 17.29
CA ASN A 353 10.82 -7.32 18.13
C ASN A 353 10.87 -6.48 19.43
N LEU A 354 11.65 -5.39 19.45
CA LEU A 354 11.85 -4.53 20.64
C LEU A 354 12.35 -5.29 21.89
N GLU A 355 12.83 -6.51 21.74
CA GLU A 355 13.25 -7.35 22.87
C GLU A 355 14.58 -6.89 23.51
N HIS A 356 15.44 -6.22 22.74
CA HIS A 356 16.76 -5.80 23.21
C HIS A 356 16.88 -4.28 23.35
N PHE A 357 16.80 -3.54 22.24
CA PHE A 357 16.99 -2.10 22.22
C PHE A 357 15.90 -1.41 21.37
N ALA A 358 15.60 -0.16 21.71
CA ALA A 358 14.78 0.74 20.91
C ALA A 358 15.67 1.67 20.05
N SER A 359 16.71 1.10 19.48
CA SER A 359 17.67 1.73 18.58
C SER A 359 18.49 0.65 17.85
N PRO A 360 19.20 0.98 16.76
CA PRO A 360 20.29 0.12 16.29
C PRO A 360 21.34 -0.13 17.39
N CYS A 361 22.23 -1.08 17.18
CA CYS A 361 23.31 -1.47 18.06
C CYS A 361 24.55 -1.88 17.26
N PRO A 362 25.73 -2.20 17.89
CA PRO A 362 26.93 -2.60 17.19
C PRO A 362 26.70 -3.77 16.20
N VAL A 363 27.25 -3.66 14.98
CA VAL A 363 27.12 -4.66 13.89
C VAL A 363 27.77 -6.01 14.23
N ASP A 364 28.55 -6.09 15.28
CA ASP A 364 29.24 -7.28 15.79
C ASP A 364 28.60 -7.85 17.06
N LYS A 365 27.36 -7.46 17.38
CA LYS A 365 26.69 -7.85 18.62
C LYS A 365 25.90 -9.15 18.52
N PHE A 366 25.09 -9.31 17.48
CA PHE A 366 24.21 -10.48 17.30
C PHE A 366 24.74 -11.43 16.25
N GLN A 367 25.42 -12.49 16.71
CA GLN A 367 26.04 -13.48 15.85
C GLN A 367 25.07 -14.56 15.40
N ASN A 368 25.09 -14.84 14.09
CA ASN A 368 24.30 -15.89 13.43
C ASN A 368 25.26 -16.78 12.62
N GLY A 369 25.81 -17.83 13.23
CA GLY A 369 26.88 -18.63 12.64
C GLY A 369 28.16 -17.82 12.46
N ASP A 370 28.68 -17.72 11.24
CA ASP A 370 29.87 -16.92 10.93
C ASP A 370 29.54 -15.46 10.59
N PHE A 371 28.25 -15.13 10.41
CA PHE A 371 27.73 -13.81 10.11
C PHE A 371 27.13 -13.15 11.34
N PHE A 372 26.79 -11.86 11.22
CA PHE A 372 26.09 -11.09 12.23
C PHE A 372 24.89 -10.35 11.61
N ASP A 373 23.88 -10.08 12.42
CA ASP A 373 22.70 -9.34 12.00
C ASP A 373 22.10 -9.86 10.69
N LEU A 374 21.94 -11.18 10.54
CA LEU A 374 21.18 -11.75 9.43
C LEU A 374 19.69 -11.40 9.55
N ILE A 375 19.21 -11.20 10.78
CA ILE A 375 17.89 -10.69 11.10
C ILE A 375 18.00 -9.62 12.19
N GLY A 376 17.19 -8.56 12.06
CA GLY A 376 17.15 -7.46 13.02
C GLY A 376 18.24 -6.40 12.82
N ASN A 377 18.35 -5.53 13.77
CA ASN A 377 19.17 -4.33 13.84
C ASN A 377 18.67 -3.24 12.89
N VAL A 378 18.83 -3.40 11.59
CA VAL A 378 18.20 -2.61 10.54
C VAL A 378 17.77 -3.51 9.37
N TRP A 379 16.71 -3.13 8.67
CA TRP A 379 16.35 -3.75 7.41
C TRP A 379 17.51 -3.72 6.42
N GLN A 380 17.59 -4.68 5.55
CA GLN A 380 18.63 -4.79 4.52
C GLN A 380 18.04 -4.59 3.14
N TRP A 381 18.44 -3.51 2.45
CA TRP A 381 18.07 -3.28 1.05
C TRP A 381 18.56 -4.41 0.15
N THR A 382 17.73 -4.78 -0.82
CA THR A 382 18.06 -5.79 -1.84
C THR A 382 18.00 -5.21 -3.24
N GLU A 383 18.67 -5.89 -4.21
CA GLU A 383 18.55 -5.56 -5.65
C GLU A 383 17.16 -5.90 -6.21
N THR A 384 16.37 -6.72 -5.53
CA THR A 384 15.13 -7.28 -6.06
C THR A 384 13.98 -6.27 -5.92
N PRO A 385 13.39 -5.79 -7.03
CA PRO A 385 12.10 -5.12 -6.99
C PRO A 385 11.03 -6.11 -6.55
N ILE A 386 10.02 -5.62 -5.82
CA ILE A 386 8.92 -6.49 -5.41
C ILE A 386 8.03 -6.85 -6.60
N THR A 387 7.69 -8.13 -6.69
CA THR A 387 6.71 -8.71 -7.62
C THR A 387 5.95 -9.84 -6.93
N GLY A 388 4.81 -10.26 -7.47
CA GLY A 388 4.10 -11.45 -6.99
C GLY A 388 4.84 -12.73 -7.37
N TYR A 389 4.81 -13.74 -6.53
CA TYR A 389 5.26 -15.10 -6.89
C TYR A 389 4.22 -15.79 -7.80
N ALA A 390 4.63 -16.85 -8.52
CA ALA A 390 3.68 -17.65 -9.28
C ALA A 390 2.58 -18.20 -8.36
N GLY A 391 1.31 -17.94 -8.71
CA GLY A 391 0.15 -18.27 -7.87
C GLY A 391 -0.22 -17.17 -6.88
N PHE A 392 0.41 -16.00 -6.94
CA PHE A 392 -0.02 -14.80 -6.22
C PHE A 392 -1.50 -14.53 -6.43
N LYS A 393 -2.17 -14.14 -5.36
CA LYS A 393 -3.57 -13.71 -5.37
C LYS A 393 -3.72 -12.51 -4.46
N VAL A 394 -4.39 -11.51 -4.96
CA VAL A 394 -4.77 -10.34 -4.18
C VAL A 394 -5.76 -10.71 -3.08
N HIS A 395 -5.58 -10.17 -1.88
CA HIS A 395 -6.57 -10.32 -0.82
C HIS A 395 -7.77 -9.38 -1.08
N PRO A 396 -9.01 -9.90 -1.23
CA PRO A 396 -10.15 -9.10 -1.70
C PRO A 396 -10.56 -7.95 -0.77
N LEU A 397 -10.18 -7.98 0.51
CA LEU A 397 -10.47 -6.92 1.47
C LEU A 397 -9.33 -5.91 1.63
N TYR A 398 -8.18 -6.14 0.97
CA TYR A 398 -7.07 -5.18 0.93
C TYR A 398 -6.30 -5.36 -0.38
N ASP A 399 -6.95 -5.06 -1.49
CA ASP A 399 -6.49 -5.32 -2.84
C ASP A 399 -5.38 -4.37 -3.31
N ASP A 400 -5.18 -3.26 -2.61
CA ASP A 400 -4.17 -2.25 -2.89
C ASP A 400 -2.92 -2.33 -1.97
N PHE A 401 -2.74 -3.40 -1.20
CA PHE A 401 -1.54 -3.56 -0.37
C PHE A 401 -0.27 -3.77 -1.20
N SER A 402 -0.27 -4.73 -2.11
CA SER A 402 0.95 -5.16 -2.82
C SER A 402 1.03 -4.67 -4.27
N THR A 403 -0.05 -4.80 -5.03
CA THR A 403 -0.01 -4.58 -6.49
C THR A 403 0.38 -3.18 -6.94
N PRO A 404 0.05 -2.08 -6.21
CA PRO A 404 0.54 -0.74 -6.58
C PRO A 404 2.07 -0.62 -6.52
N THR A 405 2.73 -1.44 -5.71
CA THR A 405 4.19 -1.45 -5.57
C THR A 405 4.91 -2.31 -6.61
N PHE A 406 4.18 -3.08 -7.44
CA PHE A 406 4.73 -3.89 -8.53
C PHE A 406 5.05 -3.04 -9.77
N ASP A 407 5.76 -1.94 -9.57
CA ASP A 407 6.06 -0.93 -10.59
C ASP A 407 7.55 -0.91 -11.01
N GLY A 408 8.34 -1.85 -10.49
CA GLY A 408 9.79 -1.91 -10.71
C GLY A 408 10.59 -0.80 -10.01
N LYS A 409 9.95 0.05 -9.19
CA LYS A 409 10.58 1.17 -8.46
C LYS A 409 10.60 0.98 -6.96
N HIS A 410 9.91 -0.03 -6.44
CA HIS A 410 9.93 -0.43 -5.04
C HIS A 410 10.86 -1.63 -4.86
N ASN A 411 11.93 -1.46 -4.09
CA ASN A 411 12.86 -2.54 -3.80
C ASN A 411 12.54 -3.20 -2.45
N LEU A 412 12.67 -4.52 -2.41
CA LEU A 412 12.49 -5.30 -1.19
C LEU A 412 13.55 -4.96 -0.16
N ILE A 413 13.12 -4.89 1.09
CA ILE A 413 13.94 -4.91 2.27
C ILE A 413 13.71 -6.20 3.04
N LYS A 414 14.74 -6.76 3.65
CA LYS A 414 14.69 -8.08 4.32
C LYS A 414 15.31 -8.01 5.72
N GLY A 415 14.82 -8.86 6.61
CA GLY A 415 15.43 -9.12 7.90
C GLY A 415 14.86 -8.38 9.09
N GLY A 416 14.02 -7.38 8.88
CA GLY A 416 13.48 -6.57 9.97
C GLY A 416 14.47 -5.59 10.59
N SER A 417 13.97 -4.61 11.30
CA SER A 417 14.75 -3.66 12.10
C SER A 417 14.56 -3.90 13.62
N TRP A 418 15.18 -3.10 14.45
CA TRP A 418 15.05 -3.17 15.91
C TRP A 418 13.59 -2.99 16.39
N ILE A 419 12.73 -2.27 15.62
CA ILE A 419 11.33 -1.99 15.95
C ILE A 419 10.35 -2.93 15.23
N SER A 420 10.79 -3.64 14.19
CA SER A 420 9.94 -4.58 13.45
C SER A 420 9.38 -5.67 14.35
N THR A 421 8.06 -5.84 14.34
CA THR A 421 7.31 -6.75 15.21
C THR A 421 6.26 -7.51 14.39
N GLY A 422 5.75 -8.62 14.92
CA GLY A 422 4.72 -9.42 14.23
C GLY A 422 5.22 -9.99 12.91
N ASN A 423 4.42 -9.85 11.84
CA ASN A 423 4.79 -10.33 10.51
C ASN A 423 6.10 -9.74 10.02
N GLU A 424 6.39 -8.45 10.30
CA GLU A 424 7.64 -7.80 9.89
C GLU A 424 8.89 -8.48 10.47
N ALA A 425 8.77 -9.10 11.64
CA ALA A 425 9.87 -9.83 12.29
C ALA A 425 10.07 -11.24 11.71
N THR A 426 9.22 -11.72 10.81
CA THR A 426 9.34 -13.05 10.22
C THR A 426 10.34 -13.10 9.08
N ARG A 427 10.97 -14.27 8.88
CA ARG A 427 11.91 -14.49 7.78
C ARG A 427 11.26 -14.36 6.41
N GLN A 428 9.99 -14.71 6.29
CA GLN A 428 9.22 -14.67 5.04
C GLN A 428 8.68 -13.28 4.70
N ALA A 429 8.75 -12.31 5.62
CA ALA A 429 8.28 -10.95 5.41
C ALA A 429 8.83 -10.33 4.12
N ARG A 430 7.96 -9.71 3.34
CA ARG A 430 8.28 -9.07 2.07
C ARG A 430 7.72 -7.65 2.05
N TYR A 431 8.55 -6.70 2.48
CA TYR A 431 8.24 -5.28 2.45
C TYR A 431 9.10 -4.59 1.42
N ALA A 432 8.52 -3.64 0.71
CA ALA A 432 9.22 -2.89 -0.31
C ALA A 432 8.88 -1.41 -0.23
N PHE A 433 9.87 -0.58 -0.47
CA PHE A 433 9.71 0.87 -0.44
C PHE A 433 10.31 1.51 -1.68
N ARG A 434 9.84 2.71 -2.04
CA ARG A 434 10.48 3.55 -3.04
C ARG A 434 11.94 3.76 -2.68
N ARG A 435 12.81 3.69 -3.67
CA ARG A 435 14.28 3.70 -3.52
C ARG A 435 14.83 4.90 -2.76
N HIS A 436 14.12 6.01 -2.74
CA HIS A 436 14.53 7.25 -2.07
C HIS A 436 13.96 7.43 -0.66
N PHE A 437 13.07 6.53 -0.21
CA PHE A 437 12.48 6.63 1.13
C PHE A 437 13.49 6.23 2.21
N TYR A 438 13.40 6.93 3.34
CA TYR A 438 14.12 6.57 4.55
C TYR A 438 13.29 5.60 5.37
N GLN A 439 13.94 4.55 5.82
CA GLN A 439 13.43 3.55 6.75
C GLN A 439 14.50 3.28 7.80
N HIS A 440 14.23 2.45 8.80
CA HIS A 440 15.28 1.88 9.65
C HIS A 440 16.04 0.82 8.84
N ALA A 441 16.67 1.24 7.76
CA ALA A 441 17.28 0.36 6.77
C ALA A 441 18.72 0.74 6.45
N GLY A 442 19.56 -0.29 6.45
CA GLY A 442 20.93 -0.27 5.98
C GLY A 442 21.12 -1.35 4.92
N PHE A 443 22.30 -1.95 4.84
CA PHE A 443 22.57 -2.95 3.81
C PHE A 443 23.78 -3.82 4.13
N ARG A 444 23.86 -4.94 3.43
CA ARG A 444 24.99 -5.86 3.32
C ARG A 444 25.49 -5.82 1.89
N VAL A 445 26.79 -6.05 1.66
CA VAL A 445 27.38 -6.08 0.33
C VAL A 445 27.69 -7.51 -0.08
N VAL A 446 27.43 -7.83 -1.35
CA VAL A 446 27.76 -9.09 -1.99
C VAL A 446 28.86 -8.87 -3.05
N GLU A 447 29.88 -9.75 -3.08
CA GLU A 447 30.86 -9.91 -4.16
C GLU A 447 30.39 -11.06 -5.05
N SER A 448 29.97 -10.77 -6.29
CA SER A 448 29.51 -11.78 -7.26
C SER A 448 29.64 -11.27 -8.69
N GLU A 449 30.10 -12.13 -9.58
CA GLU A 449 30.18 -11.88 -11.02
C GLU A 449 28.87 -12.28 -11.77
N THR A 450 27.86 -12.76 -11.05
CA THR A 450 26.61 -13.21 -11.65
C THR A 450 25.79 -12.01 -12.08
N ASP A 451 25.41 -11.97 -13.36
CA ASP A 451 24.49 -10.98 -13.89
C ASP A 451 23.11 -11.10 -13.24
N LEU A 452 22.61 -9.98 -12.73
CA LEU A 452 21.27 -9.93 -12.17
C LEU A 452 20.21 -9.95 -13.28
N LYS A 453 19.35 -10.93 -13.24
CA LYS A 453 18.11 -10.95 -14.04
C LYS A 453 17.04 -10.22 -13.26
N ILE A 454 16.96 -8.90 -13.42
CA ILE A 454 15.85 -8.13 -12.89
C ILE A 454 14.68 -8.31 -13.85
N HIS A 455 13.65 -9.03 -13.43
CA HIS A 455 12.39 -9.10 -14.16
C HIS A 455 11.66 -7.77 -13.93
N ASN A 456 11.73 -6.89 -14.91
CA ASN A 456 10.79 -5.79 -15.02
C ASN A 456 9.62 -6.33 -15.85
N ASP A 457 8.54 -6.72 -15.18
CA ASP A 457 7.30 -7.00 -15.86
C ASP A 457 6.70 -5.67 -16.34
N GLU A 458 6.95 -5.35 -17.60
CA GLU A 458 6.37 -4.19 -18.27
C GLU A 458 4.86 -4.39 -18.59
N TYR A 459 4.32 -5.56 -18.26
CA TYR A 459 2.96 -5.95 -18.56
C TYR A 459 2.16 -6.14 -17.27
N GLU A 460 0.94 -5.62 -17.27
CA GLU A 460 -0.04 -5.94 -16.23
C GLU A 460 -0.42 -7.41 -16.32
N THR A 461 -0.26 -8.14 -15.22
CA THR A 461 -0.51 -9.58 -15.12
C THR A 461 -1.72 -9.92 -14.24
N ASP A 462 -2.28 -8.95 -13.53
CA ASP A 462 -3.53 -9.13 -12.81
C ASP A 462 -4.67 -9.35 -13.80
N HIS A 463 -5.31 -10.51 -13.71
CA HIS A 463 -6.35 -10.91 -14.68
C HIS A 463 -7.58 -10.01 -14.66
N GLU A 464 -7.98 -9.48 -13.51
CA GLU A 464 -9.15 -8.61 -13.41
C GLU A 464 -8.85 -7.26 -14.08
N VAL A 465 -7.72 -6.66 -13.75
CA VAL A 465 -7.26 -5.40 -14.36
C VAL A 465 -7.01 -5.57 -15.85
N ALA A 466 -6.35 -6.65 -16.26
CA ALA A 466 -6.08 -6.94 -17.68
C ALA A 466 -7.38 -7.17 -18.48
N ASN A 467 -8.37 -7.84 -17.90
CA ASN A 467 -9.69 -8.02 -18.53
C ASN A 467 -10.43 -6.69 -18.64
N SER A 468 -10.33 -5.82 -17.65
CA SER A 468 -10.90 -4.47 -17.73
C SER A 468 -10.17 -3.62 -18.79
N CYS A 469 -8.85 -3.67 -18.85
CA CYS A 469 -8.09 -3.02 -19.92
C CYS A 469 -8.55 -3.50 -21.29
N GLU A 470 -8.71 -4.82 -21.49
CA GLU A 470 -9.17 -5.38 -22.77
C GLU A 470 -10.64 -5.00 -23.08
N THR A 471 -11.50 -4.90 -22.05
CA THR A 471 -12.90 -4.47 -22.20
C THR A 471 -12.99 -3.00 -22.62
N ASN A 472 -12.17 -2.14 -22.05
CA ASN A 472 -12.21 -0.69 -22.28
C ASN A 472 -11.37 -0.24 -23.48
N TRP A 473 -10.24 -0.90 -23.74
CA TRP A 473 -9.22 -0.44 -24.68
C TRP A 473 -8.92 -1.43 -25.81
N GLY A 474 -9.34 -2.70 -25.66
CA GLY A 474 -9.13 -3.72 -26.68
C GLY A 474 -9.95 -3.50 -27.94
N ASP A 475 -9.64 -4.31 -28.98
CA ASP A 475 -10.39 -4.31 -30.23
C ASP A 475 -11.84 -4.73 -30.01
N ALA A 476 -12.76 -4.11 -30.72
CA ALA A 476 -14.15 -4.53 -30.74
C ALA A 476 -14.26 -5.98 -31.25
N PHE A 477 -14.62 -6.90 -30.36
CA PHE A 477 -14.75 -8.32 -30.70
C PHE A 477 -16.08 -8.67 -31.38
N THR A 478 -17.08 -7.83 -31.19
CA THR A 478 -18.42 -7.96 -31.81
C THR A 478 -18.77 -6.69 -32.55
N THR A 479 -19.89 -6.68 -33.19
CA THR A 479 -20.44 -5.48 -33.86
C THR A 479 -20.91 -4.40 -32.86
N THR A 480 -20.80 -4.65 -31.57
CA THR A 480 -21.16 -3.71 -30.52
C THR A 480 -20.00 -2.73 -30.25
N THR A 481 -20.33 -1.44 -30.23
CA THR A 481 -19.41 -0.37 -29.79
C THR A 481 -19.03 -0.55 -28.34
N ASN A 482 -17.84 -0.11 -27.93
CA ASN A 482 -17.39 -0.08 -26.54
C ASN A 482 -18.41 0.63 -25.64
N PHE A 483 -18.69 0.05 -24.45
CA PHE A 483 -19.71 0.57 -23.52
C PHE A 483 -19.38 1.99 -23.06
N SER A 484 -18.13 2.24 -22.61
CA SER A 484 -17.72 3.56 -22.12
C SER A 484 -17.89 4.64 -23.19
N LYS A 485 -17.62 4.31 -24.47
CA LYS A 485 -17.87 5.22 -25.57
C LYS A 485 -19.37 5.46 -25.79
N GLN A 486 -20.19 4.42 -25.78
CA GLN A 486 -21.65 4.56 -25.93
C GLN A 486 -22.25 5.41 -24.80
N LEU A 487 -21.78 5.19 -23.56
CA LEU A 487 -22.21 5.97 -22.40
C LEU A 487 -21.77 7.44 -22.55
N ALA A 488 -20.53 7.69 -22.99
CA ALA A 488 -20.05 9.05 -23.26
C ALA A 488 -20.89 9.75 -24.33
N ASP A 489 -21.17 9.09 -25.48
CA ASP A 489 -22.00 9.64 -26.56
C ASP A 489 -23.41 9.99 -26.03
N TYR A 490 -24.01 9.12 -25.21
CA TYR A 490 -25.32 9.35 -24.60
C TYR A 490 -25.30 10.51 -23.57
N ILE A 491 -24.25 10.61 -22.76
CA ILE A 491 -24.03 11.73 -21.84
C ILE A 491 -23.97 13.03 -22.63
N LEU A 492 -23.12 13.11 -23.66
CA LEU A 492 -22.91 14.32 -24.45
C LEU A 492 -24.19 14.78 -25.15
N GLU A 493 -24.97 13.85 -25.69
CA GLU A 493 -26.30 14.18 -26.25
C GLU A 493 -27.25 14.72 -25.16
N THR A 494 -27.24 14.11 -23.98
CA THR A 494 -28.13 14.48 -22.86
C THR A 494 -27.83 15.88 -22.32
N VAL A 495 -26.55 16.29 -22.31
CA VAL A 495 -26.11 17.58 -21.76
C VAL A 495 -25.83 18.65 -22.81
N LYS A 496 -26.09 18.40 -24.08
CA LYS A 496 -25.68 19.20 -25.26
C LYS A 496 -25.91 20.72 -25.16
N ASN A 497 -26.89 21.17 -24.40
CA ASN A 497 -27.21 22.59 -24.27
C ASN A 497 -27.21 23.02 -22.78
N LYS A 498 -26.49 22.31 -21.92
CA LYS A 498 -26.43 22.58 -20.50
C LYS A 498 -25.04 23.12 -20.12
N PRO A 499 -24.93 24.05 -19.19
CA PRO A 499 -23.63 24.62 -18.80
C PRO A 499 -22.90 23.68 -17.82
N ILE A 500 -22.47 22.52 -18.29
CA ILE A 500 -21.72 21.53 -17.53
C ILE A 500 -20.23 21.81 -17.75
N GLN A 501 -19.49 22.02 -16.65
CA GLN A 501 -18.04 22.24 -16.67
C GLN A 501 -17.29 21.17 -15.89
N ARG A 502 -17.82 20.77 -14.71
CA ARG A 502 -17.19 19.86 -13.77
C ARG A 502 -17.96 18.55 -13.70
N VAL A 503 -17.24 17.46 -14.00
CA VAL A 503 -17.80 16.10 -13.99
C VAL A 503 -17.11 15.26 -12.92
N LEU A 504 -17.90 14.46 -12.19
CA LEU A 504 -17.42 13.43 -11.27
C LEU A 504 -17.78 12.06 -11.83
N ASP A 505 -16.81 11.24 -12.12
CA ASP A 505 -16.95 9.83 -12.46
C ASP A 505 -16.61 8.98 -11.23
N LEU A 506 -17.55 8.18 -10.73
CA LEU A 506 -17.42 7.42 -9.48
C LEU A 506 -16.93 5.99 -9.67
N ASN A 507 -16.65 5.57 -10.90
CA ASN A 507 -16.07 4.27 -11.20
C ASN A 507 -15.14 4.42 -12.41
N ALA A 508 -13.96 4.99 -12.16
CA ALA A 508 -13.01 5.31 -13.21
C ALA A 508 -12.49 4.06 -13.94
N ASP A 509 -12.42 2.93 -13.22
CA ASP A 509 -11.90 1.67 -13.77
C ASP A 509 -10.54 1.91 -14.46
N THR A 510 -10.37 1.50 -15.72
CA THR A 510 -9.17 1.77 -16.52
C THR A 510 -9.26 3.07 -17.34
N GLY A 511 -10.17 3.97 -17.00
CA GLY A 511 -10.22 5.38 -17.39
C GLY A 511 -10.89 5.69 -18.73
N ARG A 512 -11.41 4.72 -19.46
CA ARG A 512 -11.91 4.96 -20.83
C ARG A 512 -13.01 6.02 -20.90
N LEU A 513 -13.99 6.00 -19.99
CA LEU A 513 -15.08 6.98 -19.96
C LEU A 513 -14.53 8.40 -19.73
N ALA A 514 -13.63 8.57 -18.79
CA ALA A 514 -13.02 9.87 -18.48
C ALA A 514 -12.27 10.45 -19.72
N PHE A 515 -11.52 9.62 -20.46
CA PHE A 515 -10.83 10.06 -21.67
C PHE A 515 -11.81 10.43 -22.81
N GLU A 516 -12.92 9.71 -22.97
CA GLU A 516 -13.97 10.06 -23.94
C GLU A 516 -14.64 11.42 -23.62
N LEU A 517 -14.80 11.72 -22.33
CA LEU A 517 -15.43 12.96 -21.87
C LEU A 517 -14.48 14.17 -21.83
N ALA A 518 -13.18 13.95 -21.67
CA ALA A 518 -12.18 15.02 -21.48
C ALA A 518 -12.18 16.14 -22.55
N PRO A 519 -12.43 15.88 -23.85
CA PRO A 519 -12.50 16.93 -24.87
C PRO A 519 -13.68 17.90 -24.70
N HIS A 520 -14.67 17.56 -23.87
CA HIS A 520 -15.95 18.25 -23.81
C HIS A 520 -16.22 19.01 -22.51
N PHE A 521 -15.41 18.76 -21.47
CA PHE A 521 -15.58 19.34 -20.15
C PHE A 521 -14.27 19.98 -19.65
N GLU A 522 -14.40 20.94 -18.75
CA GLU A 522 -13.24 21.68 -18.23
C GLU A 522 -12.42 20.82 -17.26
N ILE A 523 -13.10 20.11 -16.35
CA ILE A 523 -12.47 19.23 -15.36
C ILE A 523 -13.29 17.95 -15.20
N ILE A 524 -12.61 16.82 -15.25
CA ILE A 524 -13.18 15.52 -14.88
C ILE A 524 -12.39 14.99 -13.69
N THR A 525 -13.09 14.74 -12.60
CA THR A 525 -12.55 13.97 -11.46
C THR A 525 -13.05 12.54 -11.60
N ALA A 526 -12.13 11.61 -11.78
CA ALA A 526 -12.43 10.20 -11.98
C ALA A 526 -11.88 9.40 -10.80
N LEU A 527 -12.79 8.76 -10.05
CA LEU A 527 -12.48 8.07 -8.80
C LEU A 527 -12.61 6.57 -8.97
N ASP A 528 -11.70 5.84 -8.38
CA ASP A 528 -11.80 4.40 -8.18
C ASP A 528 -11.37 4.01 -6.76
N ALA A 529 -12.01 3.01 -6.18
CA ALA A 529 -11.64 2.55 -4.85
C ALA A 529 -10.35 1.71 -4.86
N SER A 530 -10.02 1.12 -6.02
CA SER A 530 -8.88 0.21 -6.19
C SER A 530 -7.70 0.90 -6.88
N ALA A 531 -6.56 0.96 -6.18
CA ALA A 531 -5.31 1.42 -6.75
C ALA A 531 -4.84 0.52 -7.91
N ARG A 532 -5.24 -0.75 -7.95
CA ARG A 532 -4.93 -1.67 -9.07
C ARG A 532 -5.50 -1.16 -10.39
N PHE A 533 -6.73 -0.67 -10.37
CA PHE A 533 -7.40 -0.15 -11.56
C PHE A 533 -6.94 1.27 -11.88
N ILE A 534 -6.97 2.18 -10.89
CA ILE A 534 -6.70 3.61 -11.11
C ILE A 534 -5.27 3.89 -11.64
N ARG A 535 -4.29 3.05 -11.32
CA ARG A 535 -2.93 3.19 -11.86
C ARG A 535 -2.84 3.03 -13.38
N MET A 536 -3.78 2.30 -14.00
CA MET A 536 -3.76 2.08 -15.45
C MET A 536 -4.06 3.36 -16.24
N PRO A 537 -5.14 4.10 -15.97
CA PRO A 537 -5.39 5.38 -16.65
C PRO A 537 -4.35 6.44 -16.32
N ILE A 538 -3.78 6.45 -15.12
CA ILE A 538 -2.67 7.34 -14.77
C ILE A 538 -1.44 7.02 -15.63
N GLN A 539 -1.10 5.74 -15.79
CA GLN A 539 0.00 5.36 -16.67
C GLN A 539 -0.26 5.76 -18.13
N LEU A 540 -1.51 5.61 -18.61
CA LEU A 540 -1.91 6.10 -19.94
C LEU A 540 -1.73 7.63 -20.03
N GLN A 541 -2.14 8.37 -19.01
CA GLN A 541 -2.01 9.83 -18.98
C GLN A 541 -0.54 10.27 -18.97
N GLU A 542 0.30 9.63 -18.16
CA GLU A 542 1.71 10.00 -17.98
C GLU A 542 2.61 9.52 -19.12
N LYS A 543 2.53 8.23 -19.47
CA LYS A 543 3.44 7.58 -20.42
C LYS A 543 2.89 7.53 -21.84
N GLY A 544 1.58 7.69 -22.01
CA GLY A 544 0.90 7.56 -23.29
C GLY A 544 0.60 6.12 -23.72
N PHE A 545 0.96 5.12 -22.93
CA PHE A 545 0.67 3.72 -23.22
C PHE A 545 0.54 2.85 -21.98
N ILE A 546 -0.18 1.73 -22.10
CA ILE A 546 -0.22 0.63 -21.15
C ILE A 546 0.03 -0.70 -21.83
N ARG A 547 0.53 -1.67 -21.07
CA ARG A 547 0.73 -3.05 -21.55
C ARG A 547 0.10 -4.02 -20.56
N TYR A 548 -0.57 -5.05 -21.09
CA TYR A 548 -1.22 -6.06 -20.28
C TYR A 548 -1.27 -7.41 -21.01
N ILE A 549 -1.51 -8.48 -20.26
CA ILE A 549 -1.68 -9.82 -20.81
C ILE A 549 -3.15 -10.19 -20.89
N VAL A 550 -3.55 -10.82 -21.98
CA VAL A 550 -4.92 -11.34 -22.15
C VAL A 550 -4.87 -12.85 -22.20
N LYS A 551 -5.73 -13.49 -21.42
CA LYS A 551 -5.86 -14.95 -21.42
C LYS A 551 -6.40 -15.42 -22.78
N ASP A 552 -5.71 -16.39 -23.38
CA ASP A 552 -6.14 -17.02 -24.63
C ASP A 552 -6.86 -18.35 -24.31
N GLU A 553 -6.13 -19.42 -24.16
CA GLU A 553 -6.68 -20.73 -23.79
C GLU A 553 -5.75 -21.48 -22.83
N GLY A 554 -6.31 -22.06 -21.77
CA GLY A 554 -5.52 -22.77 -20.78
C GLY A 554 -4.53 -21.85 -20.06
N GLU A 555 -3.25 -22.12 -20.21
CA GLU A 555 -2.13 -21.32 -19.69
C GLU A 555 -1.57 -20.31 -20.69
N LEU A 556 -2.07 -20.32 -21.94
CA LEU A 556 -1.61 -19.43 -22.99
C LEU A 556 -2.18 -18.02 -22.81
N VAL A 557 -1.32 -17.04 -23.06
CA VAL A 557 -1.67 -15.62 -23.04
C VAL A 557 -1.13 -14.92 -24.28
N PHE A 558 -1.71 -13.81 -24.65
CA PHE A 558 -1.13 -12.88 -25.62
C PHE A 558 -0.92 -11.50 -24.99
N TYR A 559 0.05 -10.79 -25.52
CA TYR A 559 0.48 -9.49 -25.03
C TYR A 559 -0.21 -8.38 -25.79
N ARG A 560 -0.71 -7.38 -25.06
CA ARG A 560 -1.35 -6.19 -25.60
C ARG A 560 -0.58 -4.95 -25.24
N GLU A 561 -0.55 -4.01 -26.16
CA GLU A 561 -0.14 -2.63 -25.94
C GLU A 561 -1.26 -1.71 -26.43
N VAL A 562 -1.65 -0.77 -25.61
CA VAL A 562 -2.60 0.30 -25.94
C VAL A 562 -1.85 1.61 -25.91
N VAL A 563 -1.93 2.37 -27.00
CA VAL A 563 -1.30 3.68 -27.13
C VAL A 563 -2.39 4.75 -27.19
N LEU A 564 -2.31 5.73 -26.30
CA LEU A 564 -3.36 6.75 -26.11
C LEU A 564 -3.61 7.59 -27.38
N SER A 565 -2.56 7.86 -28.16
CA SER A 565 -2.66 8.59 -29.43
C SER A 565 -3.51 7.91 -30.49
N ASP A 566 -3.59 6.57 -30.48
CA ASP A 566 -4.38 5.81 -31.44
C ASP A 566 -5.89 6.04 -31.26
N PHE A 567 -6.29 6.53 -30.10
CA PHE A 567 -7.67 6.91 -29.76
C PHE A 567 -7.92 8.43 -29.86
N GLY A 568 -6.90 9.24 -30.11
CA GLY A 568 -7.02 10.69 -30.24
C GLY A 568 -7.16 11.47 -28.94
N PHE A 569 -6.79 10.89 -27.79
CA PHE A 569 -7.00 11.49 -26.46
C PHE A 569 -5.81 12.30 -25.91
N GLU A 570 -4.76 12.52 -26.68
CA GLU A 570 -3.56 13.20 -26.17
C GLU A 570 -3.78 14.68 -25.81
N THR A 571 -4.70 15.37 -26.47
CA THR A 571 -4.82 16.83 -26.38
C THR A 571 -5.55 17.33 -25.14
N ASN A 572 -6.35 16.50 -24.47
CA ASN A 572 -7.20 16.91 -23.35
C ASN A 572 -7.03 16.03 -22.10
N LYS A 573 -6.02 15.20 -22.09
CA LYS A 573 -5.75 14.29 -20.97
C LYS A 573 -5.47 15.02 -19.66
N GLU A 574 -4.96 16.23 -19.71
CA GLU A 574 -4.68 17.09 -18.55
C GLU A 574 -5.97 17.61 -17.87
N ASN A 575 -7.13 17.50 -18.52
CA ASN A 575 -8.42 17.86 -17.93
C ASN A 575 -8.93 16.80 -16.95
N ILE A 576 -8.26 15.64 -16.86
CA ILE A 576 -8.68 14.52 -16.02
C ILE A 576 -7.81 14.47 -14.77
N LEU A 577 -8.46 14.39 -13.63
CA LEU A 577 -7.86 14.12 -12.33
C LEU A 577 -8.27 12.72 -11.89
N PHE A 578 -7.36 11.76 -11.98
CA PHE A 578 -7.55 10.40 -11.46
C PHE A 578 -7.11 10.33 -10.00
N MET A 579 -8.01 9.88 -9.11
CA MET A 579 -7.75 9.80 -7.68
C MET A 579 -8.32 8.50 -7.10
N GLN A 580 -7.67 7.95 -6.10
CA GLN A 580 -8.22 6.84 -5.33
C GLN A 580 -9.18 7.35 -4.27
N ASP A 581 -10.44 6.90 -4.32
CA ASP A 581 -11.43 7.16 -3.28
C ASP A 581 -12.58 6.14 -3.32
N ASN A 582 -13.27 5.98 -2.20
CA ASN A 582 -14.32 4.98 -2.04
C ASN A 582 -15.72 5.60 -2.07
N ALA A 583 -16.50 5.27 -3.10
CA ALA A 583 -17.86 5.77 -3.25
C ALA A 583 -18.82 5.37 -2.11
N ASN A 584 -18.51 4.34 -1.31
CA ASN A 584 -19.26 4.05 -0.09
C ASN A 584 -19.12 5.16 0.98
N ASN A 585 -18.07 5.98 0.91
CA ASN A 585 -17.80 7.04 1.88
C ASN A 585 -16.84 8.09 1.32
N LEU A 586 -17.31 8.89 0.35
CA LEU A 586 -16.51 9.91 -0.35
C LEU A 586 -15.99 10.99 0.60
N LYS A 587 -14.75 11.39 0.41
CA LYS A 587 -14.16 12.54 1.11
C LYS A 587 -15.01 13.82 0.91
N PRO A 588 -15.06 14.71 1.90
CA PRO A 588 -15.83 15.96 1.81
C PRO A 588 -15.44 16.89 0.67
N ILE A 589 -14.21 16.79 0.18
CA ILE A 589 -13.67 17.62 -0.90
C ILE A 589 -14.42 17.45 -2.24
N TYR A 590 -15.00 16.27 -2.50
CA TYR A 590 -15.68 16.00 -3.76
C TYR A 590 -17.09 16.63 -3.78
N THR A 591 -17.15 17.93 -4.03
CA THR A 591 -18.37 18.74 -4.11
C THR A 591 -18.32 19.75 -5.25
N GLY A 592 -19.48 20.32 -5.60
CA GLY A 592 -19.60 21.38 -6.60
C GLY A 592 -19.45 20.86 -8.03
N TYR A 593 -19.97 19.68 -8.31
CA TYR A 593 -20.04 19.12 -9.67
C TYR A 593 -21.34 19.48 -10.35
N ASP A 594 -21.29 19.62 -11.68
CA ASP A 594 -22.47 19.88 -12.52
C ASP A 594 -23.07 18.56 -13.03
N LEU A 595 -22.24 17.55 -13.15
CA LEU A 595 -22.60 16.20 -13.56
C LEU A 595 -21.90 15.17 -12.70
N ILE A 596 -22.64 14.18 -12.19
CA ILE A 596 -22.08 12.96 -11.60
C ILE A 596 -22.49 11.76 -12.43
N VAL A 597 -21.54 10.88 -12.72
CA VAL A 597 -21.77 9.63 -13.42
C VAL A 597 -21.43 8.46 -12.49
N VAL A 598 -22.31 7.47 -12.43
CA VAL A 598 -22.17 6.24 -11.63
C VAL A 598 -22.26 5.04 -12.59
N PRO A 599 -21.17 4.66 -13.25
CA PRO A 599 -21.20 3.63 -14.28
C PRO A 599 -21.00 2.24 -13.67
N ASN A 600 -22.07 1.43 -13.60
CA ASN A 600 -22.07 0.03 -13.12
C ASN A 600 -21.38 -0.20 -11.76
N LEU A 601 -21.61 0.72 -10.83
CA LEU A 601 -20.97 0.71 -9.51
C LEU A 601 -21.91 0.26 -8.39
N LEU A 602 -23.23 0.54 -8.51
CA LEU A 602 -24.16 0.38 -7.39
C LEU A 602 -24.18 -1.04 -6.81
N GLU A 603 -24.10 -2.04 -7.67
CA GLU A 603 -24.13 -3.45 -7.29
C GLU A 603 -22.84 -3.94 -6.58
N GLU A 604 -21.76 -3.17 -6.66
CA GLU A 604 -20.48 -3.47 -6.04
C GLU A 604 -20.31 -2.79 -4.67
N LEU A 605 -21.18 -1.82 -4.36
CA LEU A 605 -21.14 -1.11 -3.09
C LEU A 605 -21.69 -1.96 -1.94
N VAL A 606 -21.07 -1.82 -0.76
CA VAL A 606 -21.56 -2.48 0.47
C VAL A 606 -22.96 -1.97 0.83
N CYS A 607 -23.22 -0.67 0.64
CA CYS A 607 -24.52 -0.06 0.91
C CYS A 607 -24.85 1.06 -0.11
N PRO A 608 -25.34 0.73 -1.32
CA PRO A 608 -25.67 1.72 -2.35
C PRO A 608 -26.71 2.74 -1.91
N ILE A 609 -27.57 2.39 -0.95
CA ILE A 609 -28.59 3.29 -0.42
C ILE A 609 -27.96 4.55 0.23
N ILE A 610 -26.81 4.41 0.88
CA ILE A 610 -26.11 5.54 1.51
C ILE A 610 -25.61 6.50 0.43
N LEU A 611 -24.96 6.00 -0.63
CA LEU A 611 -24.54 6.83 -1.75
C LEU A 611 -25.73 7.57 -2.36
N LEU A 612 -26.80 6.86 -2.69
CA LEU A 612 -27.99 7.45 -3.33
C LEU A 612 -28.66 8.54 -2.46
N LYS A 613 -28.67 8.39 -1.14
CA LYS A 613 -29.24 9.39 -0.21
C LYS A 613 -28.43 10.67 -0.13
N HIS A 614 -27.11 10.59 -0.26
CA HIS A 614 -26.21 11.73 -0.01
C HIS A 614 -25.55 12.29 -1.27
N ILE A 615 -25.77 11.68 -2.43
CA ILE A 615 -25.11 12.12 -3.68
C ILE A 615 -25.51 13.54 -4.10
N HIS A 616 -26.70 14.01 -3.70
CA HIS A 616 -27.18 15.36 -3.96
C HIS A 616 -26.29 16.45 -3.36
N ASP A 617 -25.62 16.18 -2.23
CA ASP A 617 -24.70 17.11 -1.56
C ASP A 617 -23.45 17.41 -2.40
N ARG A 618 -23.15 16.55 -3.37
CA ARG A 618 -21.98 16.67 -4.25
C ARG A 618 -22.24 17.49 -5.50
N LEU A 619 -23.52 17.71 -5.83
CA LEU A 619 -23.98 18.42 -7.03
C LEU A 619 -24.31 19.89 -6.76
N ASN A 620 -23.95 20.71 -7.75
CA ASN A 620 -24.45 22.07 -7.85
C ASN A 620 -25.98 22.12 -8.03
N GLU A 621 -26.57 23.29 -7.84
CA GLU A 621 -28.00 23.52 -8.17
C GLU A 621 -28.27 23.25 -9.65
N ASN A 622 -29.34 22.54 -9.98
CA ASN A 622 -29.69 22.06 -11.29
C ASN A 622 -28.69 21.03 -11.89
N GLY A 623 -27.77 20.51 -11.09
CA GLY A 623 -26.83 19.48 -11.48
C GLY A 623 -27.53 18.19 -11.92
N MET A 624 -26.83 17.34 -12.60
CA MET A 624 -27.34 16.09 -13.16
C MET A 624 -26.63 14.88 -12.56
N LEU A 625 -27.38 13.81 -12.37
CA LEU A 625 -26.86 12.50 -11.99
C LEU A 625 -27.25 11.49 -13.09
N ILE A 626 -26.26 10.73 -13.58
CA ILE A 626 -26.47 9.65 -14.55
C ILE A 626 -26.02 8.36 -13.89
N ILE A 627 -26.91 7.38 -13.82
CA ILE A 627 -26.65 6.07 -13.25
C ILE A 627 -26.77 5.03 -14.36
N ALA A 628 -25.76 4.23 -14.53
CA ALA A 628 -25.79 3.01 -15.33
C ALA A 628 -25.67 1.81 -14.38
N SER A 629 -26.52 0.79 -14.53
CA SER A 629 -26.49 -0.39 -13.66
C SER A 629 -27.04 -1.61 -14.37
N THR A 630 -26.45 -2.76 -14.10
CA THR A 630 -26.93 -4.06 -14.59
C THR A 630 -27.94 -4.68 -13.63
N TYR A 631 -28.09 -4.09 -12.44
CA TYR A 631 -28.97 -4.56 -11.34
C TYR A 631 -28.71 -6.01 -10.89
N GLN A 632 -27.48 -6.48 -11.05
CA GLN A 632 -27.07 -7.81 -10.61
C GLN A 632 -26.75 -7.81 -9.13
N TRP A 633 -27.78 -7.64 -8.31
CA TRP A 633 -27.62 -7.67 -6.84
C TRP A 633 -27.16 -9.03 -6.35
N ASP A 634 -26.07 -9.07 -5.61
CA ASP A 634 -25.50 -10.26 -4.99
C ASP A 634 -25.19 -9.99 -3.52
N ASN A 635 -25.55 -10.91 -2.63
CA ASN A 635 -25.20 -10.83 -1.21
C ASN A 635 -23.68 -10.86 -0.95
N HIS A 636 -22.90 -11.29 -1.93
CA HIS A 636 -21.44 -11.24 -1.83
C HIS A 636 -20.93 -9.79 -1.75
N HIS A 637 -21.47 -8.89 -2.56
CA HIS A 637 -21.12 -7.45 -2.55
C HIS A 637 -22.03 -6.64 -1.62
N THR A 638 -23.33 -6.74 -1.80
CA THR A 638 -24.34 -5.95 -1.09
C THR A 638 -25.27 -6.84 -0.31
N LYS A 639 -25.40 -6.67 1.01
CA LYS A 639 -26.43 -7.37 1.79
C LYS A 639 -27.83 -7.03 1.24
N ARG A 640 -28.74 -8.03 1.24
CA ARG A 640 -30.08 -7.87 0.68
C ARG A 640 -30.86 -6.69 1.26
N GLU A 641 -30.69 -6.39 2.55
CA GLU A 641 -31.33 -5.25 3.21
C GLU A 641 -30.88 -3.88 2.67
N HIS A 642 -29.80 -3.83 1.93
CA HIS A 642 -29.25 -2.63 1.30
C HIS A 642 -29.50 -2.55 -0.21
N TRP A 643 -30.21 -3.52 -0.79
CA TRP A 643 -30.62 -3.44 -2.19
C TRP A 643 -31.67 -2.35 -2.35
N PRO A 644 -31.56 -1.43 -3.31
CA PRO A 644 -32.58 -0.45 -3.60
C PRO A 644 -33.90 -1.08 -4.07
N GLY A 645 -33.81 -2.20 -4.78
CA GLY A 645 -34.93 -2.92 -5.33
C GLY A 645 -34.51 -4.32 -5.80
N GLY A 646 -35.25 -4.97 -6.68
CA GLY A 646 -35.01 -6.32 -7.17
C GLY A 646 -35.55 -7.38 -6.22
N PHE A 647 -36.55 -7.04 -5.39
CA PHE A 647 -37.18 -7.96 -4.43
C PHE A 647 -38.72 -7.75 -4.38
N LYS A 648 -39.39 -8.62 -3.63
CA LYS A 648 -40.81 -8.47 -3.32
C LYS A 648 -41.01 -7.91 -1.90
N GLN A 649 -41.87 -6.89 -1.77
CA GLN A 649 -42.32 -6.32 -0.53
C GLN A 649 -43.84 -6.49 -0.44
N ASP A 650 -44.34 -7.11 0.63
CA ASP A 650 -45.78 -7.41 0.83
C ASP A 650 -46.44 -8.16 -0.35
N GLY A 651 -45.65 -8.97 -1.07
CA GLY A 651 -46.08 -9.72 -2.24
C GLY A 651 -45.93 -9.01 -3.58
N GLU A 652 -45.74 -7.70 -3.58
CA GLU A 652 -45.58 -6.88 -4.79
C GLU A 652 -44.10 -6.75 -5.18
N PRO A 653 -43.76 -6.81 -6.48
CA PRO A 653 -42.40 -6.62 -6.95
C PRO A 653 -42.02 -5.13 -6.84
N ILE A 654 -40.80 -4.87 -6.35
CA ILE A 654 -40.14 -3.57 -6.43
C ILE A 654 -38.94 -3.75 -7.35
N THR A 655 -38.98 -3.09 -8.50
CA THR A 655 -37.85 -3.09 -9.42
C THR A 655 -36.70 -2.22 -8.87
N SER A 656 -35.49 -2.44 -9.36
CA SER A 656 -34.34 -1.63 -8.93
C SER A 656 -34.51 -0.16 -9.29
N LEU A 657 -35.02 0.15 -10.47
CA LEU A 657 -35.33 1.52 -10.90
C LEU A 657 -36.35 2.19 -9.98
N GLU A 658 -37.46 1.50 -9.65
CA GLU A 658 -38.47 2.04 -8.72
C GLU A 658 -37.88 2.30 -7.33
N GLY A 659 -37.05 1.40 -6.82
CA GLY A 659 -36.38 1.57 -5.55
C GLY A 659 -35.39 2.74 -5.55
N ILE A 660 -34.59 2.90 -6.60
CA ILE A 660 -33.69 4.04 -6.81
C ILE A 660 -34.52 5.34 -6.88
N GLN A 661 -35.62 5.33 -7.65
CA GLN A 661 -36.51 6.48 -7.77
C GLN A 661 -37.10 6.89 -6.44
N ASN A 662 -37.52 5.94 -5.61
CA ASN A 662 -38.05 6.21 -4.28
C ASN A 662 -37.02 6.89 -3.38
N ILE A 663 -35.74 6.42 -3.42
CA ILE A 663 -34.65 7.02 -2.63
C ILE A 663 -34.31 8.42 -3.13
N LEU A 664 -34.20 8.60 -4.46
CA LEU A 664 -33.80 9.87 -5.07
C LEU A 664 -34.90 10.91 -5.12
N SER A 665 -36.19 10.52 -4.97
CA SER A 665 -37.36 11.39 -5.21
C SER A 665 -37.39 12.65 -4.36
N GLU A 666 -36.76 12.70 -3.20
CA GLU A 666 -36.65 13.88 -2.35
C GLU A 666 -35.86 15.01 -3.04
N HIS A 667 -34.72 14.68 -3.65
CA HIS A 667 -33.77 15.65 -4.20
C HIS A 667 -33.66 15.65 -5.72
N PHE A 668 -34.22 14.65 -6.39
CA PHE A 668 -34.09 14.48 -7.85
C PHE A 668 -35.43 14.19 -8.52
N SER A 669 -35.50 14.49 -9.80
CA SER A 669 -36.54 14.03 -10.73
C SER A 669 -35.93 13.23 -11.88
N LEU A 670 -36.58 12.15 -12.29
CA LEU A 670 -36.19 11.39 -13.49
C LEU A 670 -36.48 12.28 -14.72
N GLU A 671 -35.46 12.57 -15.52
CA GLU A 671 -35.53 13.55 -16.60
C GLU A 671 -36.15 12.95 -17.89
N LYS A 672 -35.88 11.67 -18.14
CA LYS A 672 -36.38 10.94 -19.31
C LYS A 672 -36.45 9.44 -19.06
N SER A 673 -37.15 8.69 -19.91
CA SER A 673 -37.18 7.23 -19.82
C SER A 673 -35.79 6.64 -19.93
N PRO A 674 -35.44 5.68 -19.06
CA PRO A 674 -34.17 4.97 -19.15
C PRO A 674 -33.99 4.26 -20.47
N ILE A 675 -32.75 3.96 -20.82
CA ILE A 675 -32.37 3.17 -21.99
C ILE A 675 -31.41 2.05 -21.59
N ASP A 676 -31.37 0.97 -22.37
CA ASP A 676 -30.38 -0.08 -22.19
C ASP A 676 -29.19 0.14 -23.12
N LEU A 677 -27.98 0.03 -22.57
CA LEU A 677 -26.73 -0.01 -23.31
C LEU A 677 -26.06 -1.38 -23.17
N PRO A 678 -25.60 -2.01 -24.27
CA PRO A 678 -24.89 -3.28 -24.17
C PRO A 678 -23.48 -3.10 -23.64
N LEU A 679 -23.09 -3.94 -22.68
CA LEU A 679 -21.77 -4.05 -22.09
C LEU A 679 -21.21 -5.44 -22.36
N THR A 680 -20.01 -5.53 -22.92
CA THR A 680 -19.37 -6.81 -23.22
C THR A 680 -18.06 -6.93 -22.46
N TYR A 681 -17.98 -7.91 -21.56
CA TYR A 681 -16.74 -8.29 -20.90
C TYR A 681 -16.04 -9.42 -21.66
N ARG A 682 -14.75 -9.24 -21.92
CA ARG A 682 -13.90 -10.27 -22.50
C ARG A 682 -13.13 -10.99 -21.41
N LYS A 683 -13.46 -12.26 -21.16
CA LYS A 683 -12.78 -13.11 -20.16
C LYS A 683 -11.60 -13.92 -20.75
N SER A 684 -11.63 -14.17 -22.05
CA SER A 684 -10.56 -14.79 -22.81
C SER A 684 -10.81 -14.59 -24.31
N SER A 685 -9.94 -15.09 -25.18
CA SER A 685 -10.15 -15.06 -26.62
C SER A 685 -11.44 -15.79 -27.07
N ARG A 686 -11.97 -16.69 -26.24
CA ARG A 686 -13.12 -17.55 -26.52
C ARG A 686 -14.35 -17.27 -25.67
N ILE A 687 -14.22 -16.49 -24.59
CA ILE A 687 -15.31 -16.24 -23.66
C ILE A 687 -15.58 -14.73 -23.59
N ASN A 688 -16.79 -14.36 -24.04
CA ASN A 688 -17.34 -13.02 -23.89
C ASN A 688 -18.67 -13.12 -23.16
N GLU A 689 -18.91 -12.19 -22.26
CA GLU A 689 -20.14 -12.05 -21.50
C GLU A 689 -20.82 -10.75 -21.92
N LEU A 690 -22.05 -10.85 -22.39
CA LEU A 690 -22.87 -9.71 -22.80
C LEU A 690 -23.89 -9.39 -21.71
N LEU A 691 -23.85 -8.18 -21.20
CA LEU A 691 -24.77 -7.62 -20.23
C LEU A 691 -25.55 -6.45 -20.84
N LEU A 692 -26.68 -6.11 -20.25
CA LEU A 692 -27.41 -4.88 -20.53
C LEU A 692 -27.36 -4.00 -19.28
N SER A 693 -26.86 -2.78 -19.45
CA SER A 693 -26.83 -1.78 -18.40
C SER A 693 -27.91 -0.74 -18.66
N GLU A 694 -28.89 -0.63 -17.75
CA GLU A 694 -29.91 0.40 -17.83
C GLU A 694 -29.32 1.74 -17.41
N VAL A 695 -29.46 2.76 -18.25
CA VAL A 695 -28.97 4.11 -18.01
C VAL A 695 -30.14 5.03 -17.69
N SER A 696 -30.15 5.59 -16.51
CA SER A 696 -31.16 6.55 -16.01
C SER A 696 -30.55 7.94 -15.78
N VAL A 697 -31.32 8.98 -16.09
CA VAL A 697 -30.90 10.39 -16.01
C VAL A 697 -31.77 11.14 -15.03
N TRP A 698 -31.14 11.75 -14.05
CA TRP A 698 -31.77 12.44 -12.96
C TRP A 698 -31.33 13.90 -12.91
N LYS A 699 -32.25 14.80 -12.64
CA LYS A 699 -31.98 16.22 -12.45
C LYS A 699 -32.21 16.60 -10.99
N LYS A 700 -31.25 17.28 -10.37
CA LYS A 700 -31.40 17.86 -9.04
C LYS A 700 -32.47 18.93 -9.06
N LYS A 701 -33.40 18.90 -8.06
CA LYS A 701 -34.53 19.80 -7.93
C LYS A 701 -34.10 21.21 -7.49
#